data_c6f06a53d1121dfe0dd0791a34a4f388
#
_entry.id   c6f06a53d1121dfe0dd0791a34a4f388
#
_cell.length_a   1.000
_cell.length_b   1.000
_cell.length_c   1.000
_cell.angle_alpha   90.00
_cell.angle_beta   90.00
_cell.angle_gamma   90.00
#
_symmetry.space_group_name_H-M   'P 1'
#
loop_
_entity.id
_entity.type
_entity.pdbx_description
1 polymer ?
#
loop_
_entity_poly.entity_id
_entity_poly.type
_entity_poly.pdbx_seq_one_letter_code
_entity_poly.pdbx_strand_id
1 'polypeptide(L)'
;AVDEVTCTGQVIALVLANSQRIANKAAKAVVVEYECFPSIITIEDAIKNNSYLPGVEPRLIEHGNVDMAFRTAEHVVKGDIRIGGQEHFYLECNGTVAVPSENDEMTLYISTQGASHSQEAVAEVLGVPQHKIVARVKRVGGGFGGKESRSINSTVAVAVAAKKHNRPVRLFLERDSDMLSTGTRHPFYGEYSVAFDGNGRLQALDVKIYNNAGNSRDLSHAVVDRAVLHIENAYNIPNVRVKGRCCYTHTPSNTAFRGFGGPQGMLVGEQAIEHAANYLRIPAEAVRFINLYREGDVTPYGMKLANCTIRQCWQDLTRNVDVDRRRIAIDAYNKTNRYHKRGLSVVPVKFGISFVFRTLNQAGALVHVYLDGSVLVTHGGIEMGQGLHTKMIQVAATVFGLPMDKVFFSETATDKVPNATPSAASASADMYGMAVKNACDQLEARLKPVREALGGDPAWEQLVKSAYSQRINLSAQGFHKVPDLDSLNPSRAGKGRPFYYFTYGAAVSEVEIDCLTGDHEVLHSEIVMDVGRSLNPAIDIGQIEGAFVQGVGWHTMEELVRGGTTAHQWLPTGFLSTQGPGTNKIPGFRDIPRDFRVSLLKDAPNLEDTIHQSKAVGEPPLFLAASVFFAIRDACKSSRQEFFEDENLANAWFELDSPATAERIRMACADNISSRFADPQSFRAEAFI
;
A
#
# COMPACT_ATOMS: atom_id res chain seq x y z
N ALA A 1 7.90 22.70 16.86
CA ALA A 1 7.02 23.17 17.93
C ALA A 1 7.68 24.34 18.66
N VAL A 2 6.92 25.35 18.99
CA VAL A 2 7.44 26.51 19.76
C VAL A 2 6.87 26.47 21.18
N ASP A 3 5.58 26.31 21.30
CA ASP A 3 4.87 26.37 22.58
C ASP A 3 4.20 25.06 22.96
N GLU A 4 3.80 24.25 21.99
CA GLU A 4 3.08 23.00 22.17
C GLU A 4 3.60 21.89 21.27
N VAL A 5 3.69 20.68 21.81
CA VAL A 5 3.90 19.43 21.06
C VAL A 5 2.64 18.58 21.16
N THR A 6 2.20 18.01 20.04
CA THR A 6 0.93 17.30 19.94
C THR A 6 1.08 15.79 19.90
N CYS A 7 2.31 15.27 19.89
CA CYS A 7 2.57 13.82 19.99
C CYS A 7 4.00 13.53 20.46
N THR A 8 4.17 12.34 21.01
CA THR A 8 5.50 11.78 21.27
C THR A 8 6.19 11.49 19.93
N GLY A 9 7.44 11.93 19.76
CA GLY A 9 8.19 11.82 18.50
C GLY A 9 8.11 13.07 17.61
N GLN A 10 7.35 14.09 17.97
CA GLN A 10 7.37 15.36 17.24
C GLN A 10 8.72 16.06 17.36
N VAL A 11 9.28 16.46 16.22
CA VAL A 11 10.57 17.16 16.17
C VAL A 11 10.46 18.54 16.82
N ILE A 12 11.34 18.81 17.80
CA ILE A 12 11.41 20.09 18.53
C ILE A 12 12.57 20.94 18.00
N ALA A 13 13.74 20.34 17.83
CA ALA A 13 14.96 21.04 17.43
C ALA A 13 15.91 20.12 16.65
N LEU A 14 16.87 20.74 15.95
CA LEU A 14 17.98 20.04 15.30
C LEU A 14 19.29 20.44 16.00
N VAL A 15 20.05 19.45 16.45
CA VAL A 15 21.35 19.64 17.08
C VAL A 15 22.45 19.43 16.04
N LEU A 16 23.31 20.42 15.88
CA LEU A 16 24.41 20.42 14.92
C LEU A 16 25.78 20.23 15.64
N ALA A 17 26.64 19.39 15.06
CA ALA A 17 28.00 19.18 15.50
C ALA A 17 28.90 18.76 14.33
N ASN A 18 30.21 18.70 14.56
CA ASN A 18 31.21 18.30 13.58
C ASN A 18 31.17 16.79 13.22
N SER A 19 30.43 15.99 13.98
CA SER A 19 30.17 14.56 13.67
C SER A 19 28.85 14.10 14.21
N GLN A 20 28.26 13.08 13.58
CA GLN A 20 27.00 12.45 14.00
C GLN A 20 27.10 11.99 15.47
N ARG A 21 28.19 11.36 15.87
CA ARG A 21 28.40 10.88 17.25
C ARG A 21 28.32 12.00 18.29
N ILE A 22 28.90 13.17 17.99
CA ILE A 22 28.83 14.34 18.88
C ILE A 22 27.43 14.93 18.89
N ALA A 23 26.79 15.05 17.73
CA ALA A 23 25.42 15.54 17.63
C ALA A 23 24.43 14.66 18.41
N ASN A 24 24.51 13.34 18.26
CA ASN A 24 23.66 12.39 19.00
C ASN A 24 23.90 12.49 20.54
N LYS A 25 25.17 12.61 20.97
CA LYS A 25 25.47 12.80 22.39
C LYS A 25 24.92 14.12 22.92
N ALA A 26 25.05 15.20 22.16
CA ALA A 26 24.53 16.52 22.54
C ALA A 26 22.99 16.54 22.55
N ALA A 27 22.34 15.88 21.58
CA ALA A 27 20.86 15.77 21.55
C ALA A 27 20.32 15.06 22.81
N LYS A 28 21.00 14.00 23.28
CA LYS A 28 20.62 13.29 24.51
C LYS A 28 20.85 14.13 25.80
N ALA A 29 21.64 15.19 25.72
CA ALA A 29 21.87 16.11 26.85
C ALA A 29 20.88 17.28 26.90
N VAL A 30 20.03 17.43 25.87
CA VAL A 30 18.96 18.44 25.88
C VAL A 30 17.87 18.00 26.86
N VAL A 31 17.54 18.87 27.79
CA VAL A 31 16.47 18.67 28.76
C VAL A 31 15.27 19.51 28.31
N VAL A 32 14.10 18.89 28.23
CA VAL A 32 12.83 19.56 27.93
C VAL A 32 11.85 19.24 29.05
N GLU A 33 11.30 20.29 29.64
CA GLU A 33 10.25 20.16 30.65
C GLU A 33 8.89 20.31 29.98
N TYR A 34 7.94 19.43 30.32
CA TYR A 34 6.61 19.39 29.74
C TYR A 34 5.55 19.54 30.81
N GLU A 35 4.53 20.34 30.51
CA GLU A 35 3.22 20.23 31.15
C GLU A 35 2.36 19.30 30.31
N CYS A 36 1.95 18.16 30.88
CA CYS A 36 1.21 17.12 30.16
C CYS A 36 -0.31 17.36 30.23
N PHE A 37 -0.95 17.36 29.08
CA PHE A 37 -2.42 17.45 28.95
C PHE A 37 -3.03 16.07 28.64
N PRO A 38 -4.35 15.88 28.88
CA PRO A 38 -5.06 14.68 28.46
C PRO A 38 -4.91 14.45 26.95
N SER A 39 -4.59 13.22 26.57
CA SER A 39 -4.34 12.87 25.17
C SER A 39 -5.29 11.81 24.66
N ILE A 40 -5.60 11.86 23.37
CA ILE A 40 -6.41 10.89 22.64
C ILE A 40 -5.44 10.06 21.79
N ILE A 41 -5.40 8.74 21.99
CA ILE A 41 -4.48 7.83 21.31
C ILE A 41 -5.22 6.88 20.37
N THR A 42 -6.40 6.38 20.76
CA THR A 42 -7.14 5.37 20.00
C THR A 42 -8.22 5.99 19.10
N ILE A 43 -8.67 5.22 18.10
CA ILE A 43 -9.80 5.61 17.24
C ILE A 43 -11.08 5.70 18.05
N GLU A 44 -11.31 4.76 18.97
CA GLU A 44 -12.49 4.71 19.83
C GLU A 44 -12.58 5.95 20.72
N ASP A 45 -11.47 6.36 21.33
CA ASP A 45 -11.43 7.60 22.10
C ASP A 45 -11.65 8.83 21.23
N ALA A 46 -11.12 8.84 20.01
CA ALA A 46 -11.37 9.94 19.08
C ALA A 46 -12.85 10.03 18.68
N ILE A 47 -13.49 8.89 18.41
CA ILE A 47 -14.95 8.85 18.13
C ILE A 47 -15.75 9.36 19.34
N LYS A 48 -15.46 8.86 20.54
CA LYS A 48 -16.12 9.24 21.78
C LYS A 48 -16.02 10.75 22.08
N ASN A 49 -14.86 11.35 21.78
CA ASN A 49 -14.59 12.75 22.01
C ASN A 49 -14.88 13.65 20.79
N ASN A 50 -15.45 13.12 19.69
CA ASN A 50 -15.64 13.81 18.43
C ASN A 50 -14.35 14.45 17.88
N SER A 51 -13.21 13.80 18.12
CA SER A 51 -11.89 14.27 17.69
C SER A 51 -11.61 13.84 16.25
N TYR A 52 -11.88 14.71 15.31
CA TYR A 52 -11.67 14.47 13.88
C TYR A 52 -10.74 15.53 13.28
N LEU A 53 -10.07 15.19 12.18
CA LEU A 53 -9.19 16.14 11.51
C LEU A 53 -9.93 17.41 11.08
N PRO A 54 -9.48 18.59 11.51
CA PRO A 54 -10.08 19.86 11.12
C PRO A 54 -10.05 20.08 9.59
N GLY A 55 -11.15 20.58 9.04
CA GLY A 55 -11.24 20.89 7.60
C GLY A 55 -11.26 19.68 6.67
N VAL A 56 -11.46 18.47 7.20
CA VAL A 56 -11.65 17.25 6.42
C VAL A 56 -13.10 16.78 6.58
N GLU A 57 -13.89 16.96 5.52
CA GLU A 57 -15.27 16.52 5.47
C GLU A 57 -15.38 14.98 5.46
N PRO A 58 -16.45 14.40 6.05
CA PRO A 58 -16.74 12.98 5.93
C PRO A 58 -16.83 12.54 4.47
N ARG A 59 -16.35 11.34 4.18
CA ARG A 59 -16.46 10.72 2.86
C ARG A 59 -17.73 9.91 2.77
N LEU A 60 -18.39 9.96 1.62
CA LEU A 60 -19.62 9.23 1.37
C LEU A 60 -19.61 8.64 -0.03
N ILE A 61 -19.86 7.34 -0.11
CA ILE A 61 -20.29 6.67 -1.34
C ILE A 61 -21.65 6.07 -1.08
N GLU A 62 -22.61 6.31 -1.98
CA GLU A 62 -23.94 5.75 -1.90
C GLU A 62 -24.42 5.31 -3.28
N HIS A 63 -24.85 4.07 -3.38
CA HIS A 63 -25.37 3.45 -4.60
C HIS A 63 -26.58 2.58 -4.27
N GLY A 64 -27.62 2.64 -5.12
CA GLY A 64 -28.86 1.90 -4.93
C GLY A 64 -29.74 2.47 -3.82
N ASN A 65 -30.62 1.63 -3.26
CA ASN A 65 -31.51 1.99 -2.15
C ASN A 65 -31.22 1.09 -0.95
N VAL A 66 -30.21 1.49 -0.19
CA VAL A 66 -29.68 0.71 0.96
C VAL A 66 -30.74 0.46 2.01
N ASP A 67 -31.53 1.48 2.38
CA ASP A 67 -32.54 1.36 3.45
C ASP A 67 -33.68 0.43 3.06
N MET A 68 -34.09 0.42 1.79
CA MET A 68 -35.11 -0.51 1.29
C MET A 68 -34.54 -1.94 1.27
N ALA A 69 -33.31 -2.11 0.77
CA ALA A 69 -32.66 -3.42 0.70
C ALA A 69 -32.54 -4.07 2.08
N PHE A 70 -32.15 -3.32 3.11
CA PHE A 70 -32.12 -3.85 4.49
C PHE A 70 -33.49 -4.19 5.06
N ARG A 71 -34.55 -3.46 4.67
CA ARG A 71 -35.92 -3.76 5.12
C ARG A 71 -36.51 -5.00 4.50
N THR A 72 -36.10 -5.34 3.27
CA THR A 72 -36.66 -6.44 2.49
C THR A 72 -35.76 -7.67 2.41
N ALA A 73 -34.55 -7.59 2.95
CA ALA A 73 -33.60 -8.70 2.92
C ALA A 73 -34.09 -9.88 3.74
N GLU A 74 -33.76 -11.08 3.29
CA GLU A 74 -34.04 -12.33 3.99
C GLU A 74 -33.18 -12.46 5.26
N HIS A 75 -31.91 -12.09 5.15
CA HIS A 75 -30.95 -12.16 6.24
C HIS A 75 -30.14 -10.87 6.36
N VAL A 76 -29.84 -10.48 7.59
CA VAL A 76 -28.96 -9.34 7.91
C VAL A 76 -28.05 -9.72 9.06
N VAL A 77 -26.75 -9.49 8.89
CA VAL A 77 -25.78 -9.56 10.02
C VAL A 77 -25.06 -8.24 10.16
N LYS A 78 -24.56 -7.98 11.39
CA LYS A 78 -23.82 -6.77 11.74
C LYS A 78 -22.59 -7.16 12.54
N GLY A 79 -21.54 -6.41 12.39
CA GLY A 79 -20.30 -6.60 13.13
C GLY A 79 -19.36 -5.43 12.91
N ASP A 80 -18.18 -5.59 13.43
CA ASP A 80 -17.09 -4.63 13.27
C ASP A 80 -15.75 -5.35 13.16
N ILE A 81 -14.73 -4.63 12.79
CA ILE A 81 -13.34 -5.11 12.75
C ILE A 81 -12.39 -3.98 13.08
N ARG A 82 -11.38 -4.29 13.87
CA ARG A 82 -10.21 -3.46 14.09
C ARG A 82 -9.07 -3.94 13.21
N ILE A 83 -8.36 -2.99 12.61
CA ILE A 83 -7.27 -3.24 11.67
C ILE A 83 -6.07 -2.42 12.16
N GLY A 84 -5.06 -3.09 12.65
CA GLY A 84 -3.85 -2.46 13.18
C GLY A 84 -3.05 -1.70 12.11
N GLY A 85 -2.22 -0.79 12.57
CA GLY A 85 -1.22 -0.16 11.72
C GLY A 85 -0.12 -1.13 11.31
N GLN A 86 0.82 -0.63 10.53
CA GLN A 86 2.00 -1.40 10.11
C GLN A 86 3.17 -0.44 9.94
N GLU A 87 4.35 -0.80 10.43
CA GLU A 87 5.58 -0.05 10.22
C GLU A 87 6.13 -0.32 8.82
N HIS A 88 6.59 0.73 8.13
CA HIS A 88 7.18 0.58 6.79
C HIS A 88 8.43 -0.28 6.80
N PHE A 89 9.22 -0.16 7.82
CA PHE A 89 10.46 -0.89 8.06
C PHE A 89 11.39 -0.95 6.83
N TYR A 90 11.41 0.13 6.03
CA TYR A 90 12.40 0.27 4.96
C TYR A 90 13.81 0.16 5.56
N LEU A 91 14.72 -0.57 4.89
CA LEU A 91 16.07 -0.81 5.45
C LEU A 91 16.90 0.47 5.57
N GLU A 92 16.79 1.37 4.60
CA GLU A 92 17.35 2.71 4.64
C GLU A 92 16.41 3.66 5.37
N CYS A 93 16.77 4.15 6.55
CA CYS A 93 16.03 5.19 7.26
C CYS A 93 16.04 6.52 6.49
N ASN A 94 15.17 7.48 6.89
CA ASN A 94 15.17 8.81 6.29
C ASN A 94 16.50 9.51 6.42
N GLY A 95 17.00 10.05 5.32
CA GLY A 95 18.29 10.73 5.27
C GLY A 95 18.34 11.83 4.24
N THR A 96 19.08 12.90 4.57
CA THR A 96 19.30 14.05 3.70
C THR A 96 20.69 14.59 3.86
N VAL A 97 21.30 14.98 2.73
CA VAL A 97 22.50 15.83 2.69
C VAL A 97 22.14 17.08 1.91
N ALA A 98 22.25 18.26 2.52
CA ALA A 98 22.08 19.55 1.85
C ALA A 98 23.43 20.23 1.67
N VAL A 99 23.74 20.61 0.44
CA VAL A 99 24.98 21.25 0.03
C VAL A 99 24.67 22.64 -0.54
N PRO A 100 24.91 23.73 0.22
CA PRO A 100 24.72 25.08 -0.30
C PRO A 100 25.78 25.41 -1.36
N SER A 101 25.41 26.25 -2.32
CA SER A 101 26.27 26.76 -3.38
C SER A 101 26.15 28.29 -3.46
N GLU A 102 26.76 28.89 -4.47
CA GLU A 102 26.67 30.33 -4.73
C GLU A 102 25.24 30.77 -5.08
N ASN A 103 24.96 32.05 -4.99
CA ASN A 103 23.67 32.64 -5.39
C ASN A 103 22.43 32.03 -4.73
N ASP A 104 22.52 31.58 -3.46
CA ASP A 104 21.45 30.89 -2.74
C ASP A 104 20.99 29.56 -3.37
N GLU A 105 21.81 28.95 -4.20
CA GLU A 105 21.57 27.62 -4.75
C GLU A 105 21.88 26.53 -3.73
N MET A 106 21.18 25.41 -3.83
CA MET A 106 21.38 24.25 -2.95
C MET A 106 21.12 22.94 -3.69
N THR A 107 22.05 21.99 -3.53
CA THR A 107 21.82 20.60 -3.96
C THR A 107 21.45 19.74 -2.75
N LEU A 108 20.39 18.96 -2.90
CA LEU A 108 19.88 18.03 -1.90
C LEU A 108 20.05 16.60 -2.40
N TYR A 109 20.69 15.75 -1.59
CA TYR A 109 20.70 14.29 -1.78
C TYR A 109 19.77 13.71 -0.73
N ILE A 110 18.66 13.10 -1.16
CA ILE A 110 17.54 12.78 -0.27
C ILE A 110 17.10 11.33 -0.45
N SER A 111 16.79 10.67 0.65
CA SER A 111 16.06 9.41 0.64
C SER A 111 14.54 9.72 0.60
N THR A 112 13.97 9.89 -0.60
CA THR A 112 12.56 10.29 -0.81
C THR A 112 11.95 9.63 -2.05
N GLN A 113 10.62 9.44 -2.02
CA GLN A 113 9.81 9.03 -3.17
C GLN A 113 9.33 10.24 -4.00
N GLY A 114 9.46 11.47 -3.47
CA GLY A 114 8.95 12.71 -4.06
C GLY A 114 10.02 13.80 -4.13
N ALA A 115 10.92 13.74 -5.12
CA ALA A 115 12.00 14.70 -5.28
C ALA A 115 11.48 16.15 -5.48
N SER A 116 10.45 16.33 -6.33
CA SER A 116 9.85 17.63 -6.58
C SER A 116 9.16 18.24 -5.35
N HIS A 117 8.43 17.44 -4.57
CA HIS A 117 7.80 17.90 -3.33
C HIS A 117 8.85 18.36 -2.30
N SER A 118 9.98 17.64 -2.23
CA SER A 118 11.09 18.05 -1.36
C SER A 118 11.73 19.36 -1.83
N GLN A 119 11.90 19.54 -3.15
CA GLN A 119 12.36 20.78 -3.75
C GLN A 119 11.44 21.96 -3.41
N GLU A 120 10.13 21.80 -3.61
CA GLU A 120 9.10 22.80 -3.34
C GLU A 120 9.11 23.24 -1.88
N ALA A 121 9.07 22.29 -0.95
CA ALA A 121 9.05 22.57 0.49
C ALA A 121 10.32 23.29 0.96
N VAL A 122 11.49 22.88 0.45
CA VAL A 122 12.76 23.54 0.81
C VAL A 122 12.82 24.95 0.20
N ALA A 123 12.40 25.14 -1.04
CA ALA A 123 12.38 26.45 -1.69
C ALA A 123 11.45 27.42 -0.94
N GLU A 124 10.25 26.95 -0.55
CA GLU A 124 9.29 27.74 0.22
C GLU A 124 9.86 28.19 1.57
N VAL A 125 10.40 27.28 2.35
CA VAL A 125 10.95 27.61 3.69
C VAL A 125 12.19 28.50 3.60
N LEU A 126 13.03 28.33 2.59
CA LEU A 126 14.21 29.17 2.40
C LEU A 126 13.89 30.53 1.74
N GLY A 127 12.66 30.72 1.23
CA GLY A 127 12.23 31.93 0.53
C GLY A 127 12.96 32.16 -0.80
N VAL A 128 13.28 31.09 -1.54
CA VAL A 128 13.99 31.15 -2.82
C VAL A 128 13.15 30.52 -3.94
N PRO A 129 13.35 30.90 -5.22
CA PRO A 129 12.72 30.23 -6.34
C PRO A 129 13.07 28.75 -6.41
N GLN A 130 12.12 27.90 -6.83
CA GLN A 130 12.27 26.43 -6.86
C GLN A 130 13.50 25.96 -7.66
N HIS A 131 13.81 26.62 -8.80
CA HIS A 131 14.95 26.25 -9.66
C HIS A 131 16.31 26.39 -8.98
N LYS A 132 16.42 27.11 -7.85
CA LYS A 132 17.64 27.21 -7.06
C LYS A 132 17.88 26.00 -6.16
N ILE A 133 16.90 25.15 -5.99
CA ILE A 133 17.00 23.91 -5.23
C ILE A 133 16.99 22.73 -6.19
N VAL A 134 18.05 21.92 -6.17
CA VAL A 134 18.12 20.69 -6.97
C VAL A 134 18.06 19.49 -6.04
N ALA A 135 16.98 18.72 -6.14
CA ALA A 135 16.85 17.47 -5.43
C ALA A 135 17.33 16.29 -6.32
N ARG A 136 18.25 15.48 -5.79
CA ARG A 136 18.86 14.34 -6.47
C ARG A 136 18.60 13.06 -5.70
N VAL A 137 18.14 12.01 -6.41
CA VAL A 137 17.90 10.68 -5.87
C VAL A 137 18.43 9.63 -6.84
N LYS A 138 19.43 8.87 -6.42
CA LYS A 138 19.93 7.75 -7.23
C LYS A 138 19.01 6.54 -7.14
N ARG A 139 18.72 6.13 -5.92
CA ARG A 139 17.77 5.09 -5.50
C ARG A 139 17.57 5.17 -4.00
N VAL A 140 16.52 4.56 -3.48
CA VAL A 140 16.27 4.46 -2.04
C VAL A 140 16.19 3.01 -1.60
N GLY A 141 16.62 2.73 -0.38
CA GLY A 141 16.64 1.40 0.22
C GLY A 141 15.28 1.01 0.81
N GLY A 142 14.24 0.98 -0.03
CA GLY A 142 12.85 0.80 0.34
C GLY A 142 12.15 2.15 0.61
N GLY A 143 10.84 2.18 0.40
CA GLY A 143 10.01 3.36 0.64
C GLY A 143 8.61 2.98 1.08
N PHE A 144 7.93 2.13 0.33
CA PHE A 144 6.60 1.57 0.60
C PHE A 144 5.50 2.60 0.84
N GLY A 145 5.74 3.89 0.55
CA GLY A 145 4.88 5.03 0.86
C GLY A 145 5.41 5.92 2.00
N GLY A 146 6.20 5.38 2.93
CA GLY A 146 6.71 6.11 4.09
C GLY A 146 7.67 7.26 3.77
N LYS A 147 8.23 7.28 2.58
CA LYS A 147 9.11 8.34 2.08
C LYS A 147 8.44 9.24 1.04
N GLU A 148 7.12 9.19 0.91
CA GLU A 148 6.37 10.03 -0.03
C GLU A 148 6.29 11.48 0.44
N SER A 149 5.93 11.71 1.71
CA SER A 149 5.80 13.02 2.33
C SER A 149 6.66 13.19 3.58
N ARG A 150 6.82 12.15 4.40
CA ARG A 150 7.44 12.25 5.73
C ARG A 150 8.93 12.59 5.73
N SER A 151 9.65 12.25 4.66
CA SER A 151 11.05 12.65 4.44
C SER A 151 11.26 14.17 4.38
N ILE A 152 10.22 14.95 4.06
CA ILE A 152 10.28 16.41 3.94
C ILE A 152 10.66 17.07 5.26
N ASN A 153 10.15 16.58 6.39
CA ASN A 153 10.37 17.19 7.70
C ASN A 153 11.86 17.28 8.05
N SER A 154 12.61 16.18 7.88
CA SER A 154 14.06 16.16 8.10
C SER A 154 14.81 16.95 7.03
N THR A 155 14.36 16.89 5.78
CA THR A 155 14.99 17.58 4.65
C THR A 155 14.95 19.08 4.82
N VAL A 156 13.82 19.65 5.19
CA VAL A 156 13.66 21.08 5.44
C VAL A 156 14.56 21.55 6.59
N ALA A 157 14.58 20.82 7.70
CA ALA A 157 15.43 21.16 8.84
C ALA A 157 16.93 21.19 8.48
N VAL A 158 17.38 20.19 7.71
CA VAL A 158 18.76 20.10 7.22
C VAL A 158 19.10 21.25 6.26
N ALA A 159 18.20 21.59 5.34
CA ALA A 159 18.38 22.66 4.37
C ALA A 159 18.48 24.05 5.06
N VAL A 160 17.63 24.32 6.05
CA VAL A 160 17.71 25.56 6.86
C VAL A 160 19.04 25.65 7.59
N ALA A 161 19.49 24.54 8.20
CA ALA A 161 20.80 24.50 8.87
C ALA A 161 21.96 24.71 7.90
N ALA A 162 21.94 24.11 6.73
CA ALA A 162 22.95 24.27 5.69
C ALA A 162 23.05 25.74 5.20
N LYS A 163 21.90 26.38 4.92
CA LYS A 163 21.85 27.79 4.53
C LYS A 163 22.37 28.70 5.63
N LYS A 164 21.92 28.51 6.88
CA LYS A 164 22.31 29.33 8.03
C LYS A 164 23.81 29.33 8.29
N HIS A 165 24.46 28.18 8.13
CA HIS A 165 25.89 28.01 8.40
C HIS A 165 26.77 28.09 7.15
N ASN A 166 26.16 28.19 5.96
CA ASN A 166 26.83 28.16 4.66
C ASN A 166 27.81 26.98 4.56
N ARG A 167 27.38 25.79 4.97
CA ARG A 167 28.15 24.53 4.98
C ARG A 167 27.26 23.35 4.66
N PRO A 168 27.79 22.28 4.07
CA PRO A 168 27.07 21.03 3.94
C PRO A 168 26.61 20.50 5.30
N VAL A 169 25.35 20.09 5.39
CA VAL A 169 24.74 19.46 6.56
C VAL A 169 24.15 18.12 6.16
N ARG A 170 24.36 17.12 7.00
CA ARG A 170 23.88 15.76 6.82
C ARG A 170 23.09 15.30 8.03
N LEU A 171 21.95 14.68 7.81
CA LEU A 171 21.17 13.96 8.81
C LEU A 171 20.77 12.59 8.26
N PHE A 172 21.01 11.53 9.03
CA PHE A 172 20.42 10.22 8.84
C PHE A 172 19.80 9.80 10.17
N LEU A 173 18.49 9.49 10.15
CA LEU A 173 17.79 9.04 11.35
C LEU A 173 18.23 7.62 11.72
N GLU A 174 18.41 7.39 13.01
CA GLU A 174 18.54 6.04 13.53
C GLU A 174 17.16 5.36 13.51
N ARG A 175 17.10 4.04 13.47
CA ARG A 175 15.88 3.27 13.29
C ARG A 175 14.79 3.61 14.31
N ASP A 176 15.14 3.71 15.58
CA ASP A 176 14.23 4.06 16.65
C ASP A 176 13.65 5.48 16.50
N SER A 177 14.48 6.42 16.13
CA SER A 177 14.07 7.82 15.89
C SER A 177 13.20 7.96 14.64
N ASP A 178 13.52 7.22 13.58
CA ASP A 178 12.73 7.17 12.36
C ASP A 178 11.32 6.64 12.66
N MET A 179 11.22 5.45 13.23
CA MET A 179 9.93 4.80 13.55
C MET A 179 9.10 5.63 14.54
N LEU A 180 9.73 6.32 15.49
CA LEU A 180 9.01 7.14 16.45
C LEU A 180 8.39 8.40 15.82
N SER A 181 9.01 8.97 14.79
CA SER A 181 8.68 10.31 14.28
C SER A 181 7.95 10.35 12.94
N THR A 182 8.00 9.29 12.14
CA THR A 182 7.54 9.33 10.75
C THR A 182 6.12 8.81 10.51
N GLY A 183 5.50 8.17 11.51
CA GLY A 183 4.17 7.57 11.39
C GLY A 183 4.20 6.24 10.60
N THR A 184 3.05 5.60 10.50
CA THR A 184 2.90 4.23 10.00
C THR A 184 1.76 4.12 9.00
N ARG A 185 1.44 2.90 8.52
CA ARG A 185 0.15 2.59 7.90
C ARG A 185 -0.96 2.98 8.87
N HIS A 186 -1.98 3.66 8.38
CA HIS A 186 -3.13 4.03 9.20
C HIS A 186 -3.79 2.78 9.80
N PRO A 187 -3.95 2.70 11.12
CA PRO A 187 -4.93 1.81 11.74
C PRO A 187 -6.34 2.22 11.31
N PHE A 188 -7.25 1.24 11.22
CA PHE A 188 -8.66 1.46 10.89
C PHE A 188 -9.59 0.75 11.86
N TYR A 189 -10.78 1.33 12.00
CA TYR A 189 -11.93 0.71 12.63
C TYR A 189 -13.10 0.74 11.65
N GLY A 190 -13.75 -0.40 11.42
CA GLY A 190 -14.87 -0.53 10.50
C GLY A 190 -16.06 -1.19 11.14
N GLU A 191 -17.23 -0.52 11.13
CA GLU A 191 -18.53 -1.09 11.48
C GLU A 191 -19.26 -1.44 10.19
N TYR A 192 -19.85 -2.63 10.10
CA TYR A 192 -20.58 -3.06 8.92
C TYR A 192 -21.94 -3.66 9.24
N SER A 193 -22.86 -3.52 8.28
CA SER A 193 -24.10 -4.30 8.19
C SER A 193 -24.16 -4.85 6.75
N VAL A 194 -24.48 -6.14 6.61
CA VAL A 194 -24.61 -6.77 5.31
C VAL A 194 -25.94 -7.52 5.22
N ALA A 195 -26.64 -7.34 4.10
CA ALA A 195 -27.90 -7.98 3.76
C ALA A 195 -27.69 -8.98 2.61
N PHE A 196 -28.26 -10.18 2.71
CA PHE A 196 -28.08 -11.27 1.75
C PHE A 196 -29.29 -12.23 1.73
N ASP A 197 -29.37 -13.05 0.70
CA ASP A 197 -30.39 -14.11 0.61
C ASP A 197 -29.86 -15.48 1.11
N GLY A 198 -30.74 -16.48 1.19
CA GLY A 198 -30.40 -17.83 1.64
C GLY A 198 -29.33 -18.56 0.82
N ASN A 199 -29.02 -18.07 -0.38
CA ASN A 199 -27.93 -18.58 -1.25
C ASN A 199 -26.60 -17.82 -1.05
N GLY A 200 -26.58 -16.79 -0.21
CA GLY A 200 -25.40 -15.95 0.02
C GLY A 200 -25.19 -14.85 -1.02
N ARG A 201 -26.20 -14.53 -1.84
CA ARG A 201 -26.14 -13.39 -2.75
C ARG A 201 -26.32 -12.09 -1.97
N LEU A 202 -25.30 -11.23 -2.03
CA LEU A 202 -25.29 -9.94 -1.34
C LEU A 202 -26.33 -9.00 -1.96
N GLN A 203 -27.12 -8.36 -1.11
CA GLN A 203 -28.17 -7.41 -1.48
C GLN A 203 -27.83 -5.99 -1.08
N ALA A 204 -27.22 -5.79 0.09
CA ALA A 204 -26.76 -4.49 0.53
C ALA A 204 -25.55 -4.58 1.49
N LEU A 205 -24.75 -3.51 1.48
CA LEU A 205 -23.64 -3.29 2.42
C LEU A 205 -23.70 -1.84 2.93
N ASP A 206 -23.75 -1.65 4.25
CA ASP A 206 -23.65 -0.35 4.92
C ASP A 206 -22.45 -0.36 5.86
N VAL A 207 -21.50 0.56 5.65
CA VAL A 207 -20.22 0.60 6.37
C VAL A 207 -19.93 1.99 6.90
N LYS A 208 -19.45 2.06 8.15
CA LYS A 208 -18.75 3.22 8.67
C LYS A 208 -17.29 2.85 8.89
N ILE A 209 -16.38 3.64 8.38
CA ILE A 209 -14.95 3.39 8.47
C ILE A 209 -14.23 4.62 9.02
N TYR A 210 -13.31 4.37 9.94
CA TYR A 210 -12.53 5.40 10.61
C TYR A 210 -11.05 5.06 10.52
N ASN A 211 -10.20 6.04 10.19
CA ASN A 211 -8.76 5.87 10.30
C ASN A 211 -8.17 6.72 11.43
N ASN A 212 -7.06 6.26 11.99
CA ASN A 212 -6.22 7.05 12.86
C ASN A 212 -5.30 7.92 12.01
N ALA A 213 -5.56 9.21 11.92
CA ALA A 213 -4.74 10.13 11.14
C ALA A 213 -3.45 10.57 11.88
N GLY A 214 -3.45 10.45 13.22
CA GLY A 214 -2.43 11.09 14.04
C GLY A 214 -2.67 12.58 14.21
N ASN A 215 -1.61 13.33 14.48
CA ASN A 215 -1.65 14.73 14.85
C ASN A 215 -1.71 15.72 13.69
N SER A 216 -1.75 15.27 12.46
CA SER A 216 -1.84 16.15 11.28
C SER A 216 -2.50 15.45 10.09
N ARG A 217 -2.85 16.24 9.09
CA ARG A 217 -3.59 15.78 7.91
C ARG A 217 -2.76 14.82 7.04
N ASP A 218 -1.53 15.15 6.74
CA ASP A 218 -0.67 14.45 5.77
C ASP A 218 -1.48 13.90 4.58
N LEU A 219 -1.48 12.59 4.35
CA LEU A 219 -2.25 11.92 3.29
C LEU A 219 -3.52 11.21 3.80
N SER A 220 -3.89 11.38 5.09
CA SER A 220 -4.93 10.58 5.76
C SER A 220 -6.30 10.65 5.08
N HIS A 221 -6.70 11.83 4.56
CA HIS A 221 -7.96 11.99 3.84
C HIS A 221 -7.98 11.21 2.52
N ALA A 222 -6.87 11.21 1.77
CA ALA A 222 -6.76 10.46 0.51
C ALA A 222 -6.71 8.95 0.74
N VAL A 223 -6.15 8.52 1.88
CA VAL A 223 -6.16 7.11 2.33
C VAL A 223 -7.60 6.65 2.63
N VAL A 224 -8.42 7.49 3.30
CA VAL A 224 -9.85 7.19 3.48
C VAL A 224 -10.59 7.21 2.16
N ASP A 225 -10.29 8.15 1.25
CA ASP A 225 -10.89 8.18 -0.09
C ASP A 225 -10.68 6.85 -0.83
N ARG A 226 -9.45 6.32 -0.81
CA ARG A 226 -9.16 5.03 -1.44
C ARG A 226 -9.82 3.86 -0.71
N ALA A 227 -9.90 3.89 0.61
CA ALA A 227 -10.57 2.85 1.40
C ALA A 227 -12.06 2.75 1.04
N VAL A 228 -12.78 3.87 0.97
CA VAL A 228 -14.21 3.87 0.61
C VAL A 228 -14.45 3.47 -0.85
N LEU A 229 -13.49 3.73 -1.76
CA LEU A 229 -13.53 3.32 -3.17
C LEU A 229 -13.18 1.83 -3.39
N HIS A 230 -12.77 1.10 -2.35
CA HIS A 230 -12.38 -0.32 -2.45
C HIS A 230 -13.15 -1.22 -1.48
N ILE A 231 -14.17 -0.68 -0.79
CA ILE A 231 -14.90 -1.43 0.24
C ILE A 231 -15.57 -2.69 -0.31
N GLU A 232 -16.08 -2.63 -1.55
CA GLU A 232 -16.74 -3.73 -2.20
C GLU A 232 -15.77 -4.77 -2.79
N ASN A 233 -14.45 -4.48 -2.76
CA ASN A 233 -13.41 -5.33 -3.36
C ASN A 233 -13.81 -5.79 -4.78
N ALA A 234 -13.91 -7.09 -5.02
CA ALA A 234 -14.20 -7.71 -6.32
C ALA A 234 -15.67 -8.11 -6.50
N TYR A 235 -16.59 -7.54 -5.68
CA TYR A 235 -17.98 -8.01 -5.62
C TYR A 235 -18.99 -6.99 -6.15
N ASN A 236 -19.94 -7.49 -6.93
CA ASN A 236 -21.09 -6.72 -7.39
C ASN A 236 -22.17 -6.71 -6.29
N ILE A 237 -22.23 -5.64 -5.52
CA ILE A 237 -23.22 -5.43 -4.46
C ILE A 237 -24.18 -4.33 -4.94
N PRO A 238 -25.49 -4.62 -5.11
CA PRO A 238 -26.41 -3.69 -5.77
C PRO A 238 -26.72 -2.43 -4.93
N ASN A 239 -26.60 -2.51 -3.60
CA ASN A 239 -26.89 -1.38 -2.72
C ASN A 239 -25.72 -1.20 -1.73
N VAL A 240 -24.99 -0.09 -1.83
CA VAL A 240 -23.80 0.17 -1.00
C VAL A 240 -23.87 1.57 -0.44
N ARG A 241 -23.64 1.70 0.88
CA ARG A 241 -23.42 2.97 1.55
C ARG A 241 -22.16 2.87 2.42
N VAL A 242 -21.20 3.76 2.17
CA VAL A 242 -19.95 3.81 2.93
C VAL A 242 -19.72 5.23 3.43
N LYS A 243 -19.48 5.36 4.75
CA LYS A 243 -19.12 6.64 5.38
C LYS A 243 -17.74 6.52 5.99
N GLY A 244 -16.80 7.39 5.58
CA GLY A 244 -15.43 7.42 6.06
C GLY A 244 -15.09 8.71 6.81
N ARG A 245 -14.32 8.62 7.91
CA ARG A 245 -13.83 9.79 8.69
C ARG A 245 -12.38 9.59 9.12
N CYS A 246 -11.66 10.70 9.24
CA CYS A 246 -10.30 10.75 9.76
C CYS A 246 -10.31 11.21 11.22
N CYS A 247 -9.88 10.34 12.13
CA CYS A 247 -9.74 10.64 13.56
C CYS A 247 -8.44 11.42 13.80
N TYR A 248 -8.54 12.52 14.56
CA TYR A 248 -7.38 13.24 15.06
C TYR A 248 -6.95 12.64 16.39
N THR A 249 -5.68 12.27 16.50
CA THR A 249 -5.10 11.68 17.72
C THR A 249 -3.74 12.30 18.03
N HIS A 250 -3.26 12.12 19.25
CA HIS A 250 -1.96 12.60 19.71
C HIS A 250 -0.85 11.56 19.46
N THR A 251 -0.86 10.97 18.24
CA THR A 251 0.20 10.12 17.72
C THR A 251 0.88 10.81 16.55
N PRO A 252 2.11 10.43 16.14
CA PRO A 252 2.70 10.92 14.90
C PRO A 252 1.74 10.71 13.72
N SER A 253 1.74 11.65 12.78
CA SER A 253 0.86 11.57 11.62
C SER A 253 1.12 10.31 10.83
N ASN A 254 0.10 9.44 10.73
CA ASN A 254 0.16 8.28 9.85
C ASN A 254 0.16 8.71 8.38
N THR A 255 0.71 7.89 7.51
CA THR A 255 0.99 8.27 6.14
C THR A 255 0.71 7.15 5.15
N ALA A 256 1.03 7.37 3.87
CA ALA A 256 0.93 6.37 2.83
C ALA A 256 1.69 5.09 3.20
N PHE A 257 1.07 3.96 2.94
CA PHE A 257 1.71 2.66 2.93
C PHE A 257 1.09 1.82 1.82
N ARG A 258 1.86 0.99 1.14
CA ARG A 258 1.51 0.10 0.03
C ARG A 258 0.06 -0.38 0.10
N GLY A 259 -0.79 0.01 -0.89
CA GLY A 259 -2.23 -0.19 -0.91
C GLY A 259 -3.07 1.03 -0.50
N PHE A 260 -2.49 2.01 0.24
CA PHE A 260 -3.04 3.36 0.46
C PHE A 260 -4.49 3.40 0.96
N GLY A 261 -4.86 2.53 1.91
CA GLY A 261 -6.23 2.43 2.43
C GLY A 261 -7.13 1.40 1.71
N GLY A 262 -6.82 1.06 0.46
CA GLY A 262 -7.54 0.00 -0.26
C GLY A 262 -7.61 -1.31 0.50
N PRO A 263 -6.48 -1.87 0.98
CA PRO A 263 -6.49 -3.10 1.75
C PRO A 263 -7.35 -3.05 3.02
N GLN A 264 -7.36 -1.93 3.74
CA GLN A 264 -8.18 -1.77 4.95
C GLN A 264 -9.68 -1.76 4.59
N GLY A 265 -10.06 -1.01 3.53
CA GLY A 265 -11.45 -1.01 3.04
C GLY A 265 -11.90 -2.40 2.60
N MET A 266 -11.08 -3.07 1.79
CA MET A 266 -11.36 -4.44 1.32
C MET A 266 -11.50 -5.43 2.47
N LEU A 267 -10.69 -5.31 3.54
CA LEU A 267 -10.75 -6.22 4.68
C LEU A 267 -12.08 -6.09 5.45
N VAL A 268 -12.63 -4.87 5.58
CA VAL A 268 -13.97 -4.68 6.16
C VAL A 268 -15.06 -5.35 5.31
N GLY A 269 -14.99 -5.21 3.99
CA GLY A 269 -15.90 -5.89 3.07
C GLY A 269 -15.80 -7.41 3.13
N GLU A 270 -14.61 -7.95 3.17
CA GLU A 270 -14.35 -9.40 3.29
C GLU A 270 -14.82 -9.96 4.64
N GLN A 271 -14.64 -9.22 5.74
CA GLN A 271 -15.16 -9.59 7.05
C GLN A 271 -16.70 -9.71 7.03
N ALA A 272 -17.38 -8.81 6.33
CA ALA A 272 -18.83 -8.89 6.17
C ALA A 272 -19.26 -10.15 5.39
N ILE A 273 -18.49 -10.56 4.37
CA ILE A 273 -18.73 -11.77 3.59
C ILE A 273 -18.49 -13.03 4.43
N GLU A 274 -17.42 -13.07 5.19
CA GLU A 274 -17.13 -14.17 6.13
C GLU A 274 -18.27 -14.33 7.15
N HIS A 275 -18.78 -13.21 7.67
CA HIS A 275 -19.89 -13.23 8.61
C HIS A 275 -21.18 -13.77 7.98
N ALA A 276 -21.51 -13.35 6.74
CA ALA A 276 -22.66 -13.88 6.01
C ALA A 276 -22.51 -15.38 5.72
N ALA A 277 -21.32 -15.84 5.30
CA ALA A 277 -21.04 -17.24 5.06
C ALA A 277 -21.15 -18.09 6.35
N ASN A 278 -20.63 -17.57 7.46
CA ASN A 278 -20.74 -18.23 8.76
C ASN A 278 -22.19 -18.35 9.22
N TYR A 279 -23.01 -17.29 9.03
CA TYR A 279 -24.44 -17.29 9.34
C TYR A 279 -25.21 -18.37 8.54
N LEU A 280 -24.92 -18.50 7.25
CA LEU A 280 -25.53 -19.50 6.36
C LEU A 280 -24.94 -20.89 6.52
N ARG A 281 -23.84 -21.05 7.27
CA ARG A 281 -23.07 -22.29 7.43
C ARG A 281 -22.60 -22.88 6.09
N ILE A 282 -22.18 -22.01 5.16
CA ILE A 282 -21.61 -22.39 3.86
C ILE A 282 -20.17 -21.90 3.73
N PRO A 283 -19.34 -22.49 2.86
CA PRO A 283 -17.99 -22.01 2.62
C PRO A 283 -17.97 -20.56 2.12
N ALA A 284 -17.08 -19.73 2.67
CA ALA A 284 -17.00 -18.32 2.30
C ALA A 284 -16.63 -18.12 0.82
N GLU A 285 -15.82 -19.03 0.25
CA GLU A 285 -15.48 -19.03 -1.17
C GLU A 285 -16.70 -19.22 -2.08
N ALA A 286 -17.75 -19.90 -1.63
CA ALA A 286 -19.01 -20.00 -2.38
C ALA A 286 -19.73 -18.66 -2.42
N VAL A 287 -19.81 -17.95 -1.27
CA VAL A 287 -20.38 -16.60 -1.21
C VAL A 287 -19.57 -15.63 -2.06
N ARG A 288 -18.24 -15.69 -1.98
CA ARG A 288 -17.36 -14.86 -2.80
C ARG A 288 -17.62 -15.06 -4.28
N PHE A 289 -17.58 -16.32 -4.75
CA PHE A 289 -17.68 -16.64 -6.18
C PHE A 289 -18.98 -16.19 -6.83
N ILE A 290 -20.12 -16.37 -6.17
CA ILE A 290 -21.43 -15.99 -6.74
C ILE A 290 -21.58 -14.48 -6.90
N ASN A 291 -20.88 -13.70 -6.05
CA ASN A 291 -20.93 -12.24 -6.02
C ASN A 291 -19.81 -11.56 -6.84
N LEU A 292 -18.82 -12.32 -7.37
CA LEU A 292 -17.74 -11.74 -8.16
C LEU A 292 -18.28 -10.94 -9.35
N TYR A 293 -17.69 -9.77 -9.56
CA TYR A 293 -17.92 -8.92 -10.73
C TYR A 293 -17.80 -9.70 -12.06
N ARG A 294 -18.48 -9.18 -13.07
CA ARG A 294 -18.42 -9.62 -14.47
C ARG A 294 -18.03 -8.46 -15.37
N GLU A 295 -17.61 -8.80 -16.57
CA GLU A 295 -17.40 -7.82 -17.64
C GLU A 295 -18.64 -6.95 -17.82
N GLY A 296 -18.46 -5.64 -17.85
CA GLY A 296 -19.52 -4.66 -18.04
C GLY A 296 -20.29 -4.27 -16.78
N ASP A 297 -20.09 -4.92 -15.64
CA ASP A 297 -20.65 -4.49 -14.36
C ASP A 297 -20.15 -3.08 -13.98
N VAL A 298 -20.85 -2.42 -13.06
CA VAL A 298 -20.58 -1.04 -12.66
C VAL A 298 -20.28 -0.97 -11.17
N THR A 299 -19.24 -0.26 -10.81
CA THR A 299 -18.86 -0.04 -9.39
C THR A 299 -19.87 0.90 -8.69
N PRO A 300 -19.91 0.93 -7.34
CA PRO A 300 -20.78 1.84 -6.59
C PRO A 300 -20.60 3.32 -6.95
N TYR A 301 -19.42 3.71 -7.37
CA TYR A 301 -19.08 5.08 -7.83
C TYR A 301 -19.28 5.28 -9.34
N GLY A 302 -19.92 4.35 -10.03
CA GLY A 302 -20.38 4.51 -11.42
C GLY A 302 -19.36 4.21 -12.51
N MET A 303 -18.20 3.64 -12.19
CA MET A 303 -17.21 3.22 -13.18
C MET A 303 -17.57 1.84 -13.76
N LYS A 304 -17.74 1.76 -15.08
CA LYS A 304 -17.98 0.50 -15.79
C LYS A 304 -16.69 -0.31 -15.85
N LEU A 305 -16.78 -1.60 -15.53
CA LEU A 305 -15.64 -2.52 -15.60
C LEU A 305 -15.45 -3.01 -17.04
N ALA A 306 -14.30 -2.69 -17.60
CA ALA A 306 -13.78 -3.23 -18.83
C ALA A 306 -12.56 -4.10 -18.53
N ASN A 307 -12.39 -5.21 -19.26
CA ASN A 307 -11.31 -6.17 -19.04
C ASN A 307 -11.32 -6.75 -17.60
N CYS A 308 -12.51 -7.18 -17.15
CA CYS A 308 -12.74 -7.73 -15.81
C CYS A 308 -12.34 -9.21 -15.75
N THR A 309 -11.09 -9.49 -15.45
CA THR A 309 -10.51 -10.84 -15.45
C THR A 309 -10.64 -11.59 -14.13
N ILE A 310 -11.34 -11.03 -13.11
CA ILE A 310 -11.37 -11.61 -11.76
C ILE A 310 -11.88 -13.05 -11.73
N ARG A 311 -12.92 -13.37 -12.51
CA ARG A 311 -13.46 -14.74 -12.58
C ARG A 311 -12.47 -15.72 -13.21
N GLN A 312 -11.70 -15.27 -14.18
CA GLN A 312 -10.65 -16.08 -14.80
C GLN A 312 -9.51 -16.34 -13.80
N CYS A 313 -9.03 -15.31 -13.08
CA CYS A 313 -8.04 -15.48 -12.02
C CYS A 313 -8.52 -16.50 -10.97
N TRP A 314 -9.77 -16.37 -10.53
CA TRP A 314 -10.35 -17.28 -9.55
C TRP A 314 -10.45 -18.72 -10.06
N GLN A 315 -10.96 -18.92 -11.27
CA GLN A 315 -11.14 -20.26 -11.86
C GLN A 315 -9.79 -20.96 -12.13
N ASP A 316 -8.79 -20.21 -12.62
CA ASP A 316 -7.45 -20.76 -12.84
C ASP A 316 -6.80 -21.16 -11.50
N LEU A 317 -6.89 -20.28 -10.49
CA LEU A 317 -6.39 -20.57 -9.15
C LEU A 317 -7.03 -21.82 -8.54
N THR A 318 -8.37 -21.85 -8.47
CA THR A 318 -9.09 -22.95 -7.80
C THR A 318 -8.91 -24.29 -8.52
N ARG A 319 -8.75 -24.27 -9.85
CA ARG A 319 -8.41 -25.45 -10.64
C ARG A 319 -7.01 -25.95 -10.36
N ASN A 320 -6.02 -25.03 -10.33
CA ASN A 320 -4.62 -25.38 -10.11
C ASN A 320 -4.40 -26.01 -8.72
N VAL A 321 -5.08 -25.49 -7.71
CA VAL A 321 -4.90 -25.89 -6.31
C VAL A 321 -5.76 -27.08 -5.92
N ASP A 322 -6.86 -27.38 -6.63
CA ASP A 322 -7.87 -28.38 -6.24
C ASP A 322 -8.40 -28.13 -4.82
N VAL A 323 -9.05 -27.00 -4.64
CA VAL A 323 -9.54 -26.49 -3.34
C VAL A 323 -10.42 -27.53 -2.63
N ASP A 324 -11.30 -28.21 -3.35
CA ASP A 324 -12.21 -29.19 -2.77
C ASP A 324 -11.44 -30.37 -2.15
N ARG A 325 -10.44 -30.91 -2.86
CA ARG A 325 -9.58 -31.97 -2.36
C ARG A 325 -8.80 -31.54 -1.10
N ARG A 326 -8.29 -30.29 -1.10
CA ARG A 326 -7.60 -29.74 0.08
C ARG A 326 -8.53 -29.61 1.27
N ARG A 327 -9.77 -29.14 1.08
CA ARG A 327 -10.77 -29.07 2.15
C ARG A 327 -11.06 -30.44 2.77
N ILE A 328 -11.23 -31.47 1.94
CA ILE A 328 -11.42 -32.87 2.43
C ILE A 328 -10.21 -33.33 3.27
N ALA A 329 -9.00 -33.01 2.82
CA ALA A 329 -7.78 -33.38 3.55
C ALA A 329 -7.64 -32.60 4.88
N ILE A 330 -8.00 -31.32 4.91
CA ILE A 330 -8.02 -30.46 6.10
C ILE A 330 -9.04 -31.01 7.11
N ASP A 331 -10.25 -31.33 6.67
CA ASP A 331 -11.29 -31.89 7.53
C ASP A 331 -10.86 -33.23 8.17
N ALA A 332 -10.20 -34.11 7.38
CA ALA A 332 -9.65 -35.37 7.88
C ALA A 332 -8.52 -35.12 8.91
N TYR A 333 -7.64 -34.14 8.63
CA TYR A 333 -6.58 -33.76 9.55
C TYR A 333 -7.15 -33.22 10.87
N ASN A 334 -8.10 -32.29 10.79
CA ASN A 334 -8.70 -31.60 11.95
C ASN A 334 -9.43 -32.58 12.90
N LYS A 335 -10.03 -33.65 12.36
CA LYS A 335 -10.69 -34.73 13.15
C LYS A 335 -9.72 -35.55 13.98
N THR A 336 -8.47 -35.68 13.54
CA THR A 336 -7.46 -36.55 14.20
C THR A 336 -6.45 -35.74 15.04
N ASN A 337 -6.41 -34.41 14.89
CA ASN A 337 -5.45 -33.53 15.56
C ASN A 337 -6.19 -32.54 16.46
N ARG A 338 -6.13 -32.77 17.78
CA ARG A 338 -6.89 -31.96 18.74
C ARG A 338 -6.37 -30.54 18.91
N TYR A 339 -5.05 -30.39 19.02
CA TYR A 339 -4.43 -29.08 19.35
C TYR A 339 -3.75 -28.41 18.17
N HIS A 340 -3.74 -29.05 17.01
CA HIS A 340 -3.30 -28.48 15.74
C HIS A 340 -4.47 -28.49 14.77
N LYS A 341 -4.81 -27.34 14.24
CA LYS A 341 -5.91 -27.21 13.30
C LYS A 341 -5.43 -26.52 12.02
N ARG A 342 -5.95 -26.99 10.89
CA ARG A 342 -5.71 -26.37 9.59
C ARG A 342 -6.94 -25.64 9.12
N GLY A 343 -6.71 -24.57 8.36
CA GLY A 343 -7.75 -23.84 7.69
C GLY A 343 -7.30 -23.40 6.29
N LEU A 344 -8.27 -23.10 5.45
CA LEU A 344 -8.05 -22.65 4.08
C LEU A 344 -8.98 -21.49 3.74
N SER A 345 -8.48 -20.53 3.00
CA SER A 345 -9.29 -19.46 2.45
C SER A 345 -8.85 -19.04 1.06
N VAL A 346 -9.81 -18.66 0.21
CA VAL A 346 -9.60 -18.10 -1.12
C VAL A 346 -10.11 -16.67 -1.14
N VAL A 347 -9.25 -15.70 -1.45
CA VAL A 347 -9.58 -14.26 -1.44
C VAL A 347 -9.24 -13.63 -2.79
N PRO A 348 -10.16 -12.86 -3.42
CA PRO A 348 -9.89 -12.10 -4.63
C PRO A 348 -9.39 -10.69 -4.31
N VAL A 349 -8.84 -10.02 -5.31
CA VAL A 349 -8.56 -8.59 -5.29
C VAL A 349 -8.98 -7.92 -6.60
N LYS A 350 -9.60 -6.74 -6.48
CA LYS A 350 -9.78 -5.75 -7.56
C LYS A 350 -9.17 -4.45 -7.05
N PHE A 351 -8.13 -3.96 -7.69
CA PHE A 351 -7.41 -2.78 -7.25
C PHE A 351 -7.33 -1.73 -8.34
N GLY A 352 -7.82 -0.52 -8.05
CA GLY A 352 -7.84 0.59 -8.99
C GLY A 352 -6.46 1.26 -9.14
N ILE A 353 -6.02 1.46 -10.37
CA ILE A 353 -4.71 2.02 -10.71
C ILE A 353 -4.87 3.45 -11.21
N SER A 354 -4.35 4.38 -10.48
CA SER A 354 -4.02 5.80 -10.69
C SER A 354 -3.99 6.54 -9.34
N PHE A 355 -3.49 7.75 -9.33
CA PHE A 355 -3.78 8.67 -8.23
C PHE A 355 -5.24 9.13 -8.34
N VAL A 356 -5.97 9.15 -7.23
CA VAL A 356 -7.33 9.72 -7.16
C VAL A 356 -7.31 11.23 -7.44
N PHE A 357 -6.17 11.86 -7.22
CA PHE A 357 -5.91 13.25 -7.56
C PHE A 357 -5.46 13.37 -9.02
N ARG A 358 -6.33 13.89 -9.90
CA ARG A 358 -6.11 13.93 -11.36
C ARG A 358 -4.77 14.57 -11.75
N THR A 359 -4.36 15.66 -11.08
CA THR A 359 -3.14 16.39 -11.40
C THR A 359 -1.85 15.60 -11.21
N LEU A 360 -1.86 14.54 -10.38
CA LEU A 360 -0.71 13.67 -10.14
C LEU A 360 -0.52 12.60 -11.23
N ASN A 361 -1.48 12.44 -12.16
CA ASN A 361 -1.42 11.42 -13.19
C ASN A 361 -0.72 11.93 -14.45
N GLN A 362 0.53 12.36 -14.29
CA GLN A 362 1.40 12.88 -15.36
C GLN A 362 2.87 12.57 -15.08
N ALA A 363 3.69 12.46 -16.12
CA ALA A 363 5.10 12.12 -16.02
C ALA A 363 5.94 12.76 -17.13
N GLY A 364 7.19 13.08 -16.81
CA GLY A 364 8.19 13.57 -17.73
C GLY A 364 9.41 12.65 -17.83
N ALA A 365 10.08 12.66 -18.99
CA ALA A 365 11.32 11.96 -19.21
C ALA A 365 12.25 12.78 -20.12
N LEU A 366 13.54 12.47 -20.09
CA LEU A 366 14.57 13.07 -20.93
C LEU A 366 15.48 11.96 -21.45
N VAL A 367 15.68 11.89 -22.76
CA VAL A 367 16.53 10.88 -23.42
C VAL A 367 17.59 11.56 -24.23
N HIS A 368 18.85 11.16 -24.03
CA HIS A 368 20.00 11.60 -24.78
C HIS A 368 20.67 10.44 -25.50
N VAL A 369 21.02 10.63 -26.76
CA VAL A 369 21.83 9.69 -27.53
C VAL A 369 23.23 10.32 -27.74
N TYR A 370 24.27 9.61 -27.31
CA TYR A 370 25.65 10.08 -27.39
C TYR A 370 26.35 9.56 -28.68
N LEU A 371 27.44 10.22 -29.07
CA LEU A 371 28.13 9.91 -30.32
C LEU A 371 28.81 8.53 -30.36
N ASP A 372 29.03 7.93 -29.22
CA ASP A 372 29.50 6.55 -29.06
C ASP A 372 28.38 5.49 -29.17
N GLY A 373 27.15 5.95 -29.41
CA GLY A 373 25.97 5.10 -29.48
C GLY A 373 25.31 4.78 -28.14
N SER A 374 25.85 5.25 -27.00
CA SER A 374 25.20 5.05 -25.72
C SER A 374 23.93 5.92 -25.59
N VAL A 375 22.90 5.41 -24.94
CA VAL A 375 21.65 6.11 -24.67
C VAL A 375 21.49 6.33 -23.18
N LEU A 376 21.27 7.58 -22.77
CA LEU A 376 21.00 7.94 -21.38
C LEU A 376 19.52 8.29 -21.20
N VAL A 377 18.83 7.53 -20.36
CA VAL A 377 17.45 7.79 -19.97
C VAL A 377 17.43 8.46 -18.60
N THR A 378 16.64 9.50 -18.45
CA THR A 378 16.31 10.14 -17.16
C THR A 378 14.81 10.33 -17.08
N HIS A 379 14.22 10.11 -15.92
CA HIS A 379 12.79 10.32 -15.67
C HIS A 379 12.58 10.80 -14.24
N GLY A 380 11.39 11.31 -13.94
CA GLY A 380 11.08 11.86 -12.61
C GLY A 380 10.77 10.81 -11.53
N GLY A 381 10.63 9.54 -11.88
CA GLY A 381 10.32 8.46 -10.94
C GLY A 381 11.54 8.01 -10.12
N ILE A 382 11.25 7.46 -8.94
CA ILE A 382 12.27 6.99 -7.98
C ILE A 382 12.33 5.46 -7.98
N GLU A 383 13.54 4.91 -8.02
CA GLU A 383 13.82 3.49 -7.79
C GLU A 383 13.91 3.21 -6.29
N MET A 384 13.09 2.28 -5.81
CA MET A 384 13.06 1.87 -4.40
C MET A 384 13.06 0.33 -4.23
N GLY A 385 13.54 -0.38 -5.26
CA GLY A 385 13.61 -1.83 -5.34
C GLY A 385 12.54 -2.47 -6.23
N GLN A 386 11.60 -1.68 -6.80
CA GLN A 386 10.53 -2.16 -7.66
C GLN A 386 10.94 -2.37 -9.12
N GLY A 387 12.20 -2.06 -9.48
CA GLY A 387 12.73 -2.26 -10.83
C GLY A 387 12.31 -1.22 -11.86
N LEU A 388 11.89 -0.03 -11.43
CA LEU A 388 11.44 1.04 -12.33
C LEU A 388 12.49 1.42 -13.36
N HIS A 389 13.74 1.63 -12.92
CA HIS A 389 14.82 2.02 -13.83
C HIS A 389 15.10 0.94 -14.87
N THR A 390 15.08 -0.34 -14.49
CA THR A 390 15.23 -1.47 -15.41
C THR A 390 14.12 -1.50 -16.46
N LYS A 391 12.86 -1.31 -16.04
CA LYS A 391 11.71 -1.24 -16.95
C LYS A 391 11.85 -0.07 -17.95
N MET A 392 12.33 1.09 -17.52
CA MET A 392 12.53 2.26 -18.38
C MET A 392 13.66 2.03 -19.39
N ILE A 393 14.74 1.37 -18.99
CA ILE A 393 15.82 0.92 -19.89
C ILE A 393 15.27 -0.05 -20.95
N GLN A 394 14.43 -1.02 -20.54
CA GLN A 394 13.77 -1.96 -21.48
C GLN A 394 12.89 -1.23 -22.50
N VAL A 395 12.11 -0.24 -22.07
CA VAL A 395 11.25 0.56 -22.96
C VAL A 395 12.09 1.27 -24.02
N ALA A 396 13.14 1.98 -23.61
CA ALA A 396 14.01 2.70 -24.56
C ALA A 396 14.76 1.74 -25.49
N ALA A 397 15.31 0.65 -24.95
CA ALA A 397 15.99 -0.39 -25.73
C ALA A 397 15.05 -1.01 -26.78
N THR A 398 13.79 -1.25 -26.43
CA THR A 398 12.79 -1.79 -27.35
C THR A 398 12.47 -0.82 -28.49
N VAL A 399 12.29 0.48 -28.19
CA VAL A 399 11.98 1.48 -29.22
C VAL A 399 13.13 1.62 -30.23
N PHE A 400 14.36 1.67 -29.75
CA PHE A 400 15.54 1.82 -30.63
C PHE A 400 16.02 0.50 -31.25
N GLY A 401 15.49 -0.66 -30.87
CA GLY A 401 15.99 -1.98 -31.29
C GLY A 401 17.40 -2.28 -30.78
N LEU A 402 17.74 -1.75 -29.58
CA LEU A 402 19.08 -1.89 -29.01
C LEU A 402 19.12 -2.96 -27.92
N PRO A 403 20.26 -3.60 -27.67
CA PRO A 403 20.46 -4.39 -26.47
C PRO A 403 20.49 -3.48 -25.24
N MET A 404 20.03 -4.01 -24.09
CA MET A 404 19.86 -3.23 -22.85
C MET A 404 21.19 -2.64 -22.33
N ASP A 405 22.32 -3.24 -22.61
CA ASP A 405 23.64 -2.78 -22.19
C ASP A 405 24.12 -1.51 -22.91
N LYS A 406 23.42 -1.06 -23.95
CA LYS A 406 23.62 0.23 -24.62
C LYS A 406 22.78 1.38 -24.01
N VAL A 407 21.82 1.06 -23.14
CA VAL A 407 20.91 2.03 -22.51
C VAL A 407 21.19 2.15 -21.02
N PHE A 408 21.40 3.37 -20.56
CA PHE A 408 21.83 3.66 -19.20
C PHE A 408 20.85 4.58 -18.49
N PHE A 409 20.81 4.50 -17.17
CA PHE A 409 20.10 5.42 -16.30
C PHE A 409 21.10 6.12 -15.36
N SER A 410 20.97 7.44 -15.21
CA SER A 410 21.85 8.21 -14.34
C SER A 410 21.29 8.30 -12.92
N GLU A 411 20.39 9.23 -12.71
CA GLU A 411 19.71 9.52 -11.44
C GLU A 411 18.44 10.33 -11.73
N THR A 412 17.49 10.32 -10.81
CA THR A 412 16.39 11.29 -10.83
C THR A 412 16.89 12.61 -10.23
N ALA A 413 16.69 13.70 -10.97
CA ALA A 413 17.09 15.03 -10.54
C ALA A 413 16.11 16.10 -11.07
N THR A 414 15.76 17.06 -10.21
CA THR A 414 14.73 18.06 -10.51
C THR A 414 15.18 19.13 -11.51
N ASP A 415 16.47 19.25 -11.77
CA ASP A 415 17.07 20.06 -12.85
C ASP A 415 17.01 19.38 -14.23
N LYS A 416 16.76 18.08 -14.28
CA LYS A 416 16.61 17.29 -15.52
C LYS A 416 15.16 17.04 -15.89
N VAL A 417 14.34 16.67 -14.93
CA VAL A 417 12.91 16.43 -15.09
C VAL A 417 12.16 17.15 -13.95
N PRO A 418 11.66 18.35 -14.20
CA PRO A 418 10.96 19.15 -13.19
C PRO A 418 9.53 18.65 -12.98
N ASN A 419 8.92 19.07 -11.84
CA ASN A 419 7.50 18.89 -11.53
C ASN A 419 7.05 17.41 -11.59
N ALA A 420 7.94 16.49 -11.20
CA ALA A 420 7.67 15.08 -11.24
C ALA A 420 6.72 14.65 -10.12
N THR A 421 5.74 13.81 -10.47
CA THR A 421 4.85 13.16 -9.51
C THR A 421 5.64 12.16 -8.64
N PRO A 422 5.31 12.02 -7.34
CA PRO A 422 5.95 11.00 -6.51
C PRO A 422 5.79 9.59 -7.06
N SER A 423 6.76 8.71 -6.77
CA SER A 423 6.67 7.29 -7.12
C SER A 423 5.74 6.58 -6.14
N ALA A 424 4.45 6.52 -6.50
CA ALA A 424 3.36 5.96 -5.70
C ALA A 424 2.22 5.44 -6.59
N ALA A 425 1.11 5.00 -5.98
CA ALA A 425 -0.11 4.53 -6.66
C ALA A 425 0.11 3.41 -7.70
N SER A 426 1.23 2.71 -7.63
CA SER A 426 1.67 1.68 -8.59
C SER A 426 1.74 2.12 -10.05
N ALA A 427 1.51 3.41 -10.34
CA ALA A 427 1.37 3.96 -11.69
C ALA A 427 2.69 4.38 -12.36
N SER A 428 3.82 4.33 -11.63
CA SER A 428 5.09 4.86 -12.13
C SER A 428 5.58 4.18 -13.41
N ALA A 429 5.45 2.85 -13.50
CA ALA A 429 5.89 2.12 -14.71
C ALA A 429 5.08 2.53 -15.94
N ASP A 430 3.76 2.70 -15.80
CA ASP A 430 2.88 3.15 -16.88
C ASP A 430 3.22 4.58 -17.31
N MET A 431 3.19 5.52 -16.36
CA MET A 431 3.36 6.94 -16.65
C MET A 431 4.76 7.26 -17.19
N TYR A 432 5.81 6.83 -16.49
CA TYR A 432 7.20 7.09 -16.92
C TYR A 432 7.58 6.27 -18.14
N GLY A 433 7.03 5.04 -18.29
CA GLY A 433 7.22 4.22 -19.48
C GLY A 433 6.67 4.90 -20.73
N MET A 434 5.46 5.45 -20.67
CA MET A 434 4.87 6.22 -21.77
C MET A 434 5.63 7.53 -22.05
N ALA A 435 6.13 8.22 -21.03
CA ALA A 435 6.96 9.41 -21.20
C ALA A 435 8.31 9.10 -21.85
N VAL A 436 8.99 8.03 -21.43
CA VAL A 436 10.24 7.55 -22.05
C VAL A 436 9.98 7.14 -23.50
N LYS A 437 8.93 6.36 -23.76
CA LYS A 437 8.53 5.98 -25.11
C LYS A 437 8.30 7.21 -26.00
N ASN A 438 7.57 8.21 -25.49
CA ASN A 438 7.34 9.46 -26.24
C ASN A 438 8.63 10.18 -26.61
N ALA A 439 9.62 10.26 -25.70
CA ALA A 439 10.92 10.84 -26.01
C ALA A 439 11.68 10.02 -27.07
N CYS A 440 11.67 8.69 -26.95
CA CYS A 440 12.33 7.79 -27.91
C CYS A 440 11.67 7.84 -29.29
N ASP A 441 10.32 7.88 -29.36
CA ASP A 441 9.58 8.00 -30.63
C ASP A 441 9.93 9.32 -31.36
N GLN A 442 10.11 10.42 -30.64
CA GLN A 442 10.57 11.70 -31.23
C GLN A 442 11.98 11.57 -31.83
N LEU A 443 12.88 10.86 -31.15
CA LEU A 443 14.25 10.63 -31.66
C LEU A 443 14.22 9.68 -32.85
N GLU A 444 13.47 8.60 -32.83
CA GLU A 444 13.31 7.69 -33.97
C GLU A 444 12.74 8.41 -35.20
N ALA A 445 11.75 9.28 -35.03
CA ALA A 445 11.20 10.06 -36.11
C ALA A 445 12.23 10.97 -36.76
N ARG A 446 13.18 11.52 -35.99
CA ARG A 446 14.32 12.32 -36.54
C ARG A 446 15.39 11.48 -37.17
N LEU A 447 15.66 10.26 -36.69
CA LEU A 447 16.67 9.33 -37.18
C LEU A 447 16.21 8.57 -38.42
N LYS A 448 14.91 8.38 -38.61
CA LYS A 448 14.34 7.60 -39.73
C LYS A 448 14.79 8.06 -41.09
N PRO A 449 14.76 9.36 -41.48
CA PRO A 449 15.26 9.80 -42.80
C PRO A 449 16.74 9.53 -42.98
N VAL A 450 17.56 9.65 -41.93
CA VAL A 450 18.98 9.36 -41.96
C VAL A 450 19.24 7.85 -42.18
N ARG A 451 18.46 7.02 -41.51
CA ARG A 451 18.48 5.56 -41.63
C ARG A 451 18.19 5.14 -43.09
N GLU A 452 17.12 5.72 -43.67
CA GLU A 452 16.72 5.47 -45.05
C GLU A 452 17.82 5.89 -46.04
N ALA A 453 18.45 7.05 -45.85
CA ALA A 453 19.56 7.54 -46.68
C ALA A 453 20.82 6.68 -46.58
N LEU A 454 21.00 5.95 -45.48
CA LEU A 454 22.12 5.01 -45.28
C LEU A 454 21.80 3.57 -45.74
N GLY A 455 20.70 3.34 -46.44
CA GLY A 455 20.35 2.04 -47.03
C GLY A 455 19.39 1.22 -46.14
N GLY A 456 18.78 1.80 -45.09
CA GLY A 456 17.70 1.21 -44.34
C GLY A 456 18.10 0.47 -43.05
N ASP A 457 19.28 -0.13 -42.98
CA ASP A 457 19.78 -0.88 -41.80
C ASP A 457 21.27 -0.60 -41.49
N PRO A 458 21.64 0.67 -41.19
CA PRO A 458 23.02 0.99 -40.81
C PRO A 458 23.27 0.52 -39.35
N ALA A 459 24.58 0.29 -39.06
CA ALA A 459 24.98 0.12 -37.66
C ALA A 459 24.57 1.35 -36.81
N TRP A 460 24.13 1.14 -35.56
CA TRP A 460 23.61 2.19 -34.70
C TRP A 460 24.58 3.37 -34.55
N GLU A 461 25.85 3.10 -34.26
CA GLU A 461 26.89 4.12 -34.13
C GLU A 461 27.13 4.91 -35.44
N GLN A 462 26.96 4.28 -36.59
CA GLN A 462 27.04 4.94 -37.90
C GLN A 462 25.82 5.87 -38.10
N LEU A 463 24.64 5.41 -37.77
CA LEU A 463 23.41 6.20 -37.84
C LEU A 463 23.51 7.46 -36.95
N VAL A 464 23.95 7.30 -35.70
CA VAL A 464 24.11 8.40 -34.74
C VAL A 464 25.13 9.44 -35.22
N LYS A 465 26.30 8.99 -35.69
CA LYS A 465 27.35 9.88 -36.24
C LYS A 465 26.89 10.61 -37.50
N SER A 466 26.16 9.94 -38.40
CA SER A 466 25.60 10.55 -39.59
C SER A 466 24.54 11.60 -39.26
N ALA A 467 23.65 11.30 -38.30
CA ALA A 467 22.63 12.24 -37.80
C ALA A 467 23.28 13.49 -37.18
N TYR A 468 24.32 13.31 -36.37
CA TYR A 468 25.08 14.43 -35.81
C TYR A 468 25.74 15.30 -36.88
N SER A 469 26.36 14.69 -37.89
CA SER A 469 26.97 15.43 -39.02
C SER A 469 25.94 16.26 -39.80
N GLN A 470 24.69 15.81 -39.84
CA GLN A 470 23.56 16.53 -40.42
C GLN A 470 22.93 17.53 -39.45
N ARG A 471 23.48 17.73 -38.24
CA ARG A 471 23.03 18.63 -37.19
C ARG A 471 21.63 18.27 -36.68
N ILE A 472 21.29 17.00 -36.64
CA ILE A 472 20.02 16.52 -36.04
C ILE A 472 20.16 16.48 -34.52
N ASN A 473 19.16 17.00 -33.82
CA ASN A 473 19.14 16.98 -32.37
C ASN A 473 18.92 15.56 -31.82
N LEU A 474 19.92 15.05 -31.10
CA LEU A 474 19.97 13.72 -30.45
C LEU A 474 19.47 13.73 -29.00
N SER A 475 18.70 14.71 -28.62
CA SER A 475 18.06 14.83 -27.30
C SER A 475 16.55 15.10 -27.45
N ALA A 476 15.72 14.45 -26.63
CA ALA A 476 14.29 14.69 -26.60
C ALA A 476 13.74 14.62 -25.20
N GLN A 477 12.79 15.52 -24.89
CA GLN A 477 11.97 15.47 -23.71
C GLN A 477 10.63 14.81 -24.06
N GLY A 478 10.24 13.80 -23.27
CA GLY A 478 8.94 13.15 -23.38
C GLY A 478 8.03 13.55 -22.24
N PHE A 479 6.74 13.57 -22.52
CA PHE A 479 5.70 13.84 -21.55
C PHE A 479 4.50 12.94 -21.77
N HIS A 480 3.91 12.46 -20.68
CA HIS A 480 2.68 11.69 -20.71
C HIS A 480 1.71 12.16 -19.63
N LYS A 481 0.43 12.16 -19.95
CA LYS A 481 -0.69 12.36 -19.01
C LYS A 481 -1.67 11.19 -19.18
N VAL A 482 -2.11 10.60 -18.09
CA VAL A 482 -3.14 9.56 -18.13
C VAL A 482 -4.46 10.17 -18.61
N PRO A 483 -5.09 9.62 -19.67
CA PRO A 483 -6.32 10.18 -20.23
C PRO A 483 -7.54 9.85 -19.37
N ASP A 484 -8.62 10.58 -19.60
CA ASP A 484 -9.99 10.26 -19.18
C ASP A 484 -10.21 9.95 -17.69
N LEU A 485 -9.45 10.59 -16.81
CA LEU A 485 -9.65 10.51 -15.37
C LEU A 485 -10.55 11.66 -14.86
N ASP A 486 -11.50 11.30 -14.01
CA ASP A 486 -12.32 12.24 -13.26
C ASP A 486 -11.71 12.53 -11.90
N SER A 487 -11.87 13.77 -11.44
CA SER A 487 -11.66 14.11 -10.04
C SER A 487 -12.93 13.76 -9.27
N LEU A 488 -12.95 12.60 -8.61
CA LEU A 488 -14.02 12.29 -7.69
C LEU A 488 -13.90 13.14 -6.42
N ASN A 489 -15.02 13.70 -5.99
CA ASN A 489 -15.16 14.26 -4.67
C ASN A 489 -16.03 13.33 -3.81
N PRO A 490 -15.44 12.42 -3.04
CA PRO A 490 -16.20 11.47 -2.22
C PRO A 490 -17.07 12.12 -1.14
N SER A 491 -16.84 13.40 -0.81
CA SER A 491 -17.70 14.13 0.12
C SER A 491 -19.08 14.49 -0.45
N ARG A 492 -19.28 14.32 -1.77
CA ARG A 492 -20.51 14.66 -2.50
C ARG A 492 -21.20 13.48 -3.15
N ALA A 493 -20.88 12.25 -2.73
CA ALA A 493 -21.37 11.02 -3.38
C ALA A 493 -21.17 11.02 -4.91
N GLY A 494 -20.02 11.53 -5.35
CA GLY A 494 -19.72 11.71 -6.77
C GLY A 494 -19.62 10.39 -7.53
N LYS A 495 -20.09 10.39 -8.76
CA LYS A 495 -19.87 9.31 -9.72
C LYS A 495 -18.81 9.73 -10.73
N GLY A 496 -18.00 8.78 -11.21
CA GLY A 496 -16.97 9.07 -12.19
C GLY A 496 -15.95 7.97 -12.37
N ARG A 497 -14.89 8.25 -13.11
CA ARG A 497 -13.77 7.37 -13.40
C ARG A 497 -12.52 7.78 -12.59
N PRO A 498 -12.40 7.37 -11.30
CA PRO A 498 -11.25 7.72 -10.45
C PRO A 498 -9.99 6.91 -10.78
N PHE A 499 -10.13 5.80 -11.50
CA PHE A 499 -9.05 4.89 -11.86
C PHE A 499 -8.95 4.74 -13.37
N TYR A 500 -7.74 4.58 -13.86
CA TYR A 500 -7.51 4.34 -15.28
C TYR A 500 -7.99 2.94 -15.68
N TYR A 501 -7.59 1.95 -14.87
CA TYR A 501 -8.01 0.56 -15.02
C TYR A 501 -7.95 -0.16 -13.66
N PHE A 502 -8.30 -1.46 -13.65
CA PHE A 502 -8.15 -2.32 -12.48
C PHE A 502 -7.16 -3.44 -12.74
N THR A 503 -6.37 -3.74 -11.71
CA THR A 503 -5.60 -4.97 -11.62
C THR A 503 -6.40 -5.98 -10.79
N TYR A 504 -6.47 -7.23 -11.27
CA TYR A 504 -7.21 -8.31 -10.64
C TYR A 504 -6.28 -9.44 -10.21
N GLY A 505 -6.66 -10.19 -9.20
CA GLY A 505 -5.97 -11.37 -8.76
C GLY A 505 -6.77 -12.17 -7.76
N ALA A 506 -6.31 -13.38 -7.48
CA ALA A 506 -6.84 -14.21 -6.43
C ALA A 506 -5.71 -15.00 -5.75
N ALA A 507 -5.86 -15.27 -4.45
CA ALA A 507 -4.94 -16.11 -3.70
C ALA A 507 -5.71 -17.14 -2.88
N VAL A 508 -5.11 -18.31 -2.73
CA VAL A 508 -5.49 -19.32 -1.74
C VAL A 508 -4.36 -19.49 -0.75
N SER A 509 -4.70 -19.63 0.54
CA SER A 509 -3.74 -20.00 1.57
C SER A 509 -4.29 -21.12 2.44
N GLU A 510 -3.40 -22.05 2.79
CA GLU A 510 -3.60 -23.11 3.79
C GLU A 510 -2.65 -22.86 4.94
N VAL A 511 -3.18 -22.81 6.15
CA VAL A 511 -2.41 -22.61 7.39
C VAL A 511 -2.61 -23.74 8.36
N GLU A 512 -1.65 -23.92 9.26
CA GLU A 512 -1.78 -24.73 10.48
C GLU A 512 -1.56 -23.83 11.68
N ILE A 513 -2.41 -23.96 12.69
CA ILE A 513 -2.28 -23.27 13.98
C ILE A 513 -2.06 -24.26 15.11
N ASP A 514 -1.27 -23.85 16.11
CA ASP A 514 -1.22 -24.49 17.41
C ASP A 514 -2.25 -23.82 18.34
N CYS A 515 -3.30 -24.53 18.68
CA CYS A 515 -4.39 -23.99 19.49
C CYS A 515 -3.98 -23.67 20.95
N LEU A 516 -2.85 -24.16 21.43
CA LEU A 516 -2.36 -23.92 22.79
C LEU A 516 -1.44 -22.70 22.89
N THR A 517 -0.67 -22.43 21.86
CA THR A 517 0.27 -21.28 21.83
C THR A 517 -0.24 -20.12 21.00
N GLY A 518 -1.09 -20.37 20.00
CA GLY A 518 -1.52 -19.40 19.00
C GLY A 518 -0.51 -19.22 17.87
N ASP A 519 0.58 -19.99 17.85
CA ASP A 519 1.51 -19.97 16.73
C ASP A 519 0.84 -20.49 15.46
N HIS A 520 1.26 -19.98 14.33
CA HIS A 520 0.75 -20.41 13.03
C HIS A 520 1.88 -20.62 12.03
N GLU A 521 1.62 -21.44 11.04
CA GLU A 521 2.49 -21.68 9.90
C GLU A 521 1.68 -21.64 8.61
N VAL A 522 2.19 -20.96 7.58
CA VAL A 522 1.59 -20.95 6.25
C VAL A 522 2.15 -22.13 5.46
N LEU A 523 1.34 -23.18 5.31
CA LEU A 523 1.76 -24.41 4.65
C LEU A 523 1.82 -24.26 3.14
N HIS A 524 0.85 -23.53 2.56
CA HIS A 524 0.74 -23.33 1.13
C HIS A 524 0.11 -21.96 0.84
N SER A 525 0.63 -21.29 -0.18
CA SER A 525 -0.05 -20.15 -0.81
C SER A 525 0.17 -20.20 -2.32
N GLU A 526 -0.90 -20.03 -3.07
CA GLU A 526 -0.84 -19.87 -4.52
C GLU A 526 -1.59 -18.61 -4.95
N ILE A 527 -0.99 -17.88 -5.89
CA ILE A 527 -1.50 -16.60 -6.38
C ILE A 527 -1.59 -16.64 -7.90
N VAL A 528 -2.72 -16.21 -8.45
CA VAL A 528 -2.89 -15.87 -9.85
C VAL A 528 -3.14 -14.38 -9.97
N MET A 529 -2.33 -13.69 -10.75
CA MET A 529 -2.37 -12.23 -10.89
C MET A 529 -2.43 -11.79 -12.35
N ASP A 530 -3.39 -10.92 -12.68
CA ASP A 530 -3.48 -10.24 -13.97
C ASP A 530 -2.59 -9.00 -13.96
N VAL A 531 -1.46 -9.09 -14.63
CA VAL A 531 -0.50 -7.99 -14.82
C VAL A 531 -0.49 -7.48 -16.26
N GLY A 532 -1.51 -7.80 -17.04
CA GLY A 532 -1.51 -7.53 -18.46
C GLY A 532 -0.41 -8.31 -19.19
N ARG A 533 0.18 -7.69 -20.19
CA ARG A 533 1.43 -8.18 -20.79
C ARG A 533 2.61 -7.77 -19.91
N SER A 534 3.15 -8.68 -19.12
CA SER A 534 4.27 -8.38 -18.21
C SER A 534 5.44 -7.72 -18.94
N LEU A 535 5.90 -6.59 -18.44
CA LEU A 535 7.10 -5.91 -18.94
C LEU A 535 8.37 -6.68 -18.57
N ASN A 536 8.40 -7.23 -17.37
CA ASN A 536 9.52 -8.02 -16.86
C ASN A 536 8.99 -9.04 -15.84
N PRO A 537 8.79 -10.30 -16.24
CA PRO A 537 8.20 -11.32 -15.38
C PRO A 537 8.95 -11.53 -14.05
N ALA A 538 10.28 -11.43 -14.05
CA ALA A 538 11.07 -11.61 -12.84
C ALA A 538 10.78 -10.48 -11.81
N ILE A 539 10.70 -9.23 -12.28
CA ILE A 539 10.34 -8.09 -11.43
C ILE A 539 8.89 -8.22 -10.97
N ASP A 540 7.95 -8.56 -11.86
CA ASP A 540 6.54 -8.61 -11.53
C ASP A 540 6.24 -9.73 -10.53
N ILE A 541 6.81 -10.93 -10.68
CA ILE A 541 6.71 -12.02 -9.72
C ILE A 541 7.31 -11.60 -8.37
N GLY A 542 8.51 -11.03 -8.35
CA GLY A 542 9.14 -10.55 -7.11
C GLY A 542 8.34 -9.46 -6.40
N GLN A 543 7.60 -8.61 -7.14
CA GLN A 543 6.70 -7.62 -6.55
C GLN A 543 5.45 -8.28 -5.92
N ILE A 544 4.92 -9.34 -6.55
CA ILE A 544 3.77 -10.10 -6.02
C ILE A 544 4.18 -10.81 -4.72
N GLU A 545 5.29 -11.56 -4.75
CA GLU A 545 5.80 -12.27 -3.59
C GLU A 545 6.11 -11.32 -2.43
N GLY A 546 6.85 -10.23 -2.69
CA GLY A 546 7.23 -9.27 -1.69
C GLY A 546 6.03 -8.49 -1.10
N ALA A 547 4.99 -8.22 -1.89
CA ALA A 547 3.76 -7.61 -1.40
C ALA A 547 2.96 -8.57 -0.53
N PHE A 548 2.83 -9.82 -0.95
CA PHE A 548 2.10 -10.85 -0.22
C PHE A 548 2.74 -11.11 1.15
N VAL A 549 4.04 -11.35 1.22
CA VAL A 549 4.75 -11.57 2.49
C VAL A 549 4.66 -10.35 3.42
N GLN A 550 4.76 -9.12 2.88
CA GLN A 550 4.54 -7.90 3.65
C GLN A 550 3.10 -7.83 4.21
N GLY A 551 2.11 -8.25 3.43
CA GLY A 551 0.72 -8.36 3.87
C GLY A 551 0.52 -9.46 4.92
N VAL A 552 1.22 -10.61 4.83
CA VAL A 552 1.20 -11.66 5.87
C VAL A 552 1.66 -11.08 7.19
N GLY A 553 2.79 -10.36 7.22
CA GLY A 553 3.27 -9.69 8.42
C GLY A 553 2.21 -8.77 9.03
N TRP A 554 1.60 -7.92 8.21
CA TRP A 554 0.55 -6.99 8.66
C TRP A 554 -0.68 -7.69 9.23
N HIS A 555 -1.11 -8.81 8.65
CA HIS A 555 -2.31 -9.52 9.09
C HIS A 555 -2.07 -10.49 10.25
N THR A 556 -0.81 -10.79 10.63
CA THR A 556 -0.52 -11.85 11.60
C THR A 556 0.40 -11.45 12.75
N MET A 557 1.47 -10.69 12.53
CA MET A 557 2.53 -10.53 13.54
C MET A 557 2.96 -9.09 13.81
N GLU A 558 2.78 -8.17 12.87
CA GLU A 558 3.21 -6.79 13.03
C GLU A 558 2.19 -5.99 13.85
N GLU A 559 2.38 -5.94 15.14
CA GLU A 559 1.56 -5.16 16.05
C GLU A 559 2.28 -3.88 16.50
N LEU A 560 1.59 -2.75 16.44
CA LEU A 560 2.08 -1.47 16.95
C LEU A 560 1.59 -1.28 18.38
N VAL A 561 2.51 -1.21 19.34
CA VAL A 561 2.19 -1.06 20.77
C VAL A 561 2.55 0.35 21.23
N ARG A 562 1.54 1.12 21.64
CA ARG A 562 1.72 2.48 22.19
C ARG A 562 1.24 2.57 23.62
N GLY A 563 1.92 3.40 24.41
CA GLY A 563 1.49 3.74 25.77
C GLY A 563 0.23 4.62 25.78
N GLY A 564 -0.48 4.58 26.92
CA GLY A 564 -1.70 5.36 27.14
C GLY A 564 -2.98 4.63 26.73
N THR A 565 -2.91 3.38 26.28
CA THR A 565 -4.04 2.48 26.11
C THR A 565 -4.31 1.71 27.40
N THR A 566 -5.51 1.15 27.55
CA THR A 566 -5.88 0.37 28.74
C THR A 566 -4.92 -0.79 28.99
N ALA A 567 -4.51 -1.48 27.94
CA ALA A 567 -3.57 -2.62 28.01
C ALA A 567 -2.10 -2.21 28.29
N HIS A 568 -1.70 -0.98 27.96
CA HIS A 568 -0.31 -0.53 28.02
C HIS A 568 -0.13 0.74 28.88
N GLN A 569 -0.82 0.83 30.02
CA GLN A 569 -0.72 1.95 30.97
C GLN A 569 0.67 2.08 31.61
N TRP A 570 1.47 1.02 31.58
CA TRP A 570 2.85 1.00 32.09
C TRP A 570 3.85 1.73 31.17
N LEU A 571 3.46 2.05 29.93
CA LEU A 571 4.25 2.85 28.99
C LEU A 571 3.87 4.34 29.08
N PRO A 572 4.83 5.26 28.87
CA PRO A 572 4.50 6.67 28.69
C PRO A 572 3.50 6.87 27.56
N THR A 573 2.51 7.72 27.78
CA THR A 573 1.44 7.97 26.82
C THR A 573 1.97 8.39 25.44
N GLY A 574 1.49 7.74 24.39
CA GLY A 574 1.88 7.96 22.99
C GLY A 574 3.23 7.37 22.61
N PHE A 575 4.02 6.86 23.56
CA PHE A 575 5.31 6.24 23.27
C PHE A 575 5.13 4.94 22.49
N LEU A 576 5.84 4.80 21.36
CA LEU A 576 5.86 3.56 20.58
C LEU A 576 6.86 2.59 21.18
N SER A 577 6.40 1.46 21.71
CA SER A 577 7.27 0.41 22.27
C SER A 577 7.88 -0.49 21.20
N THR A 578 7.17 -0.69 20.09
CA THR A 578 7.58 -1.55 18.98
C THR A 578 8.52 -0.84 18.01
N GLN A 579 9.67 -0.38 18.52
CA GLN A 579 10.71 0.30 17.76
C GLN A 579 11.85 -0.67 17.44
N GLY A 580 12.26 -0.71 16.18
CA GLY A 580 13.38 -1.53 15.73
C GLY A 580 13.08 -3.03 15.66
N PRO A 581 14.05 -3.84 15.21
CA PRO A 581 13.84 -5.25 14.84
C PRO A 581 13.61 -6.18 16.05
N GLY A 582 13.94 -5.75 17.25
CA GLY A 582 13.75 -6.54 18.47
C GLY A 582 12.30 -6.63 18.92
N THR A 583 11.50 -5.62 18.65
CA THR A 583 10.12 -5.48 19.12
C THR A 583 9.10 -5.37 17.99
N ASN A 584 9.45 -4.78 16.85
CA ASN A 584 8.62 -4.81 15.64
C ASN A 584 8.91 -6.10 14.86
N LYS A 585 7.95 -7.02 14.84
CA LYS A 585 8.11 -8.37 14.28
C LYS A 585 7.71 -8.41 12.80
N ILE A 586 8.63 -8.11 11.90
CA ILE A 586 8.43 -8.32 10.47
C ILE A 586 8.62 -9.81 10.11
N PRO A 587 8.01 -10.32 9.01
CA PRO A 587 8.18 -11.69 8.57
C PRO A 587 9.65 -12.07 8.39
N GLY A 588 10.05 -13.17 8.99
CA GLY A 588 11.34 -13.79 8.80
C GLY A 588 11.27 -14.93 7.77
N PHE A 589 12.36 -15.65 7.63
CA PHE A 589 12.47 -16.72 6.63
C PHE A 589 11.43 -17.85 6.82
N ARG A 590 11.03 -18.16 8.07
CA ARG A 590 10.05 -19.21 8.38
C ARG A 590 8.60 -18.77 8.21
N ASP A 591 8.34 -17.48 8.10
CA ASP A 591 6.99 -16.93 7.96
C ASP A 591 6.56 -16.87 6.49
N ILE A 592 7.47 -17.18 5.56
CA ILE A 592 7.18 -17.34 4.14
C ILE A 592 6.45 -18.69 3.97
N PRO A 593 5.39 -18.76 3.11
CA PRO A 593 4.71 -20.03 2.84
C PRO A 593 5.69 -21.15 2.45
N ARG A 594 5.53 -22.33 3.04
CA ARG A 594 6.40 -23.50 2.72
C ARG A 594 6.36 -23.88 1.25
N ASP A 595 5.17 -23.87 0.66
CA ASP A 595 4.94 -24.02 -0.78
C ASP A 595 4.30 -22.72 -1.28
N PHE A 596 5.11 -21.88 -1.92
CA PHE A 596 4.70 -20.56 -2.41
C PHE A 596 4.76 -20.50 -3.92
N ARG A 597 3.61 -20.32 -4.57
CA ARG A 597 3.48 -20.32 -6.02
C ARG A 597 2.82 -19.05 -6.52
N VAL A 598 3.42 -18.45 -7.53
CA VAL A 598 2.90 -17.27 -8.21
C VAL A 598 2.81 -17.53 -9.71
N SER A 599 1.68 -17.26 -10.29
CA SER A 599 1.46 -17.32 -11.73
C SER A 599 0.84 -16.03 -12.25
N LEU A 600 1.27 -15.61 -13.42
CA LEU A 600 0.69 -14.48 -14.15
C LEU A 600 -0.41 -15.00 -15.07
N LEU A 601 -1.56 -14.30 -15.07
CA LEU A 601 -2.67 -14.65 -15.96
C LEU A 601 -2.23 -14.53 -17.41
N LYS A 602 -2.49 -15.57 -18.20
CA LYS A 602 -2.10 -15.62 -19.62
C LYS A 602 -3.17 -14.95 -20.50
N ASP A 603 -2.72 -14.43 -21.63
CA ASP A 603 -3.58 -13.88 -22.70
C ASP A 603 -4.56 -12.80 -22.22
N ALA A 604 -4.14 -11.98 -21.24
CA ALA A 604 -4.91 -10.91 -20.64
C ALA A 604 -4.26 -9.53 -20.82
N PRO A 605 -4.01 -9.05 -22.07
CA PRO A 605 -3.39 -7.74 -22.27
C PRO A 605 -4.28 -6.63 -21.72
N ASN A 606 -3.67 -5.54 -21.23
CA ASN A 606 -4.43 -4.36 -20.86
C ASN A 606 -5.09 -3.75 -22.10
N LEU A 607 -6.36 -3.41 -22.01
CA LEU A 607 -7.10 -2.78 -23.11
C LEU A 607 -6.94 -1.25 -23.11
N GLU A 608 -6.49 -0.66 -22.01
CA GLU A 608 -6.13 0.76 -21.94
C GLU A 608 -4.75 0.99 -22.58
N ASP A 609 -4.51 2.22 -23.02
CA ASP A 609 -3.23 2.63 -23.61
C ASP A 609 -2.14 2.77 -22.55
N THR A 610 -1.64 1.64 -22.08
CA THR A 610 -0.52 1.53 -21.15
C THR A 610 0.73 1.03 -21.85
N ILE A 611 1.88 1.23 -21.20
CA ILE A 611 3.14 0.81 -21.77
C ILE A 611 3.14 -0.71 -22.06
N HIS A 612 3.27 -1.05 -23.34
CA HIS A 612 3.23 -2.43 -23.84
C HIS A 612 2.04 -3.27 -23.35
N GLN A 613 0.88 -2.65 -23.06
CA GLN A 613 -0.33 -3.31 -22.56
C GLN A 613 -0.14 -4.02 -21.21
N SER A 614 0.80 -3.54 -20.39
CA SER A 614 1.03 -4.03 -19.01
C SER A 614 -0.01 -3.46 -18.04
N LYS A 615 -0.11 -4.10 -16.87
CA LYS A 615 -0.85 -3.58 -15.71
C LYS A 615 0.10 -3.43 -14.52
N ALA A 616 -0.21 -2.48 -13.66
CA ALA A 616 0.53 -2.21 -12.43
C ALA A 616 0.42 -3.36 -11.42
N VAL A 617 1.51 -3.64 -10.70
CA VAL A 617 1.65 -4.78 -9.78
C VAL A 617 2.18 -4.39 -8.40
N GLY A 618 2.52 -3.12 -8.17
CA GLY A 618 3.19 -2.70 -6.94
C GLY A 618 2.35 -2.89 -5.67
N GLU A 619 1.10 -2.45 -5.64
CA GLU A 619 0.23 -2.46 -4.47
C GLU A 619 -0.80 -3.61 -4.44
N PRO A 620 -1.43 -4.00 -5.57
CA PRO A 620 -2.57 -4.92 -5.55
C PRO A 620 -2.34 -6.23 -4.81
N PRO A 621 -1.17 -6.91 -4.91
CA PRO A 621 -0.97 -8.22 -4.30
C PRO A 621 -0.93 -8.21 -2.78
N LEU A 622 -0.69 -7.06 -2.15
CA LEU A 622 -0.59 -6.98 -0.68
C LEU A 622 -1.86 -7.47 0.00
N PHE A 623 -3.03 -7.10 -0.53
CA PHE A 623 -4.31 -7.50 0.05
C PHE A 623 -4.56 -9.01 -0.03
N LEU A 624 -3.98 -9.71 -0.99
CA LEU A 624 -4.15 -11.16 -1.14
C LEU A 624 -3.67 -11.95 0.08
N ALA A 625 -2.80 -11.36 0.92
CA ALA A 625 -2.41 -11.93 2.21
C ALA A 625 -3.56 -12.06 3.22
N ALA A 626 -4.69 -11.39 3.00
CA ALA A 626 -5.92 -11.62 3.77
C ALA A 626 -6.39 -13.09 3.68
N SER A 627 -5.98 -13.84 2.63
CA SER A 627 -6.22 -15.29 2.55
C SER A 627 -5.59 -16.06 3.71
N VAL A 628 -4.43 -15.63 4.22
CA VAL A 628 -3.80 -16.20 5.42
C VAL A 628 -4.61 -15.87 6.66
N PHE A 629 -5.04 -14.62 6.83
CA PHE A 629 -5.87 -14.19 7.96
C PHE A 629 -7.19 -14.98 8.06
N PHE A 630 -7.89 -15.13 6.94
CA PHE A 630 -9.14 -15.89 6.92
C PHE A 630 -8.94 -17.41 7.01
N ALA A 631 -7.80 -17.92 6.55
CA ALA A 631 -7.42 -19.34 6.78
C ALA A 631 -7.14 -19.60 8.28
N ILE A 632 -6.49 -18.67 8.98
CA ILE A 632 -6.32 -18.71 10.44
C ILE A 632 -7.70 -18.72 11.13
N ARG A 633 -8.62 -17.86 10.70
CA ARG A 633 -9.99 -17.84 11.22
C ARG A 633 -10.71 -19.18 11.02
N ASP A 634 -10.57 -19.79 9.84
CA ASP A 634 -11.14 -21.11 9.51
C ASP A 634 -10.58 -22.22 10.43
N ALA A 635 -9.28 -22.19 10.70
CA ALA A 635 -8.62 -23.10 11.64
C ALA A 635 -9.12 -22.90 13.10
N CYS A 636 -9.25 -21.65 13.55
CA CYS A 636 -9.84 -21.33 14.87
C CYS A 636 -11.28 -21.84 14.98
N LYS A 637 -12.09 -21.71 13.92
CA LYS A 637 -13.45 -22.27 13.87
C LYS A 637 -13.45 -23.77 14.10
N SER A 638 -12.53 -24.52 13.49
CA SER A 638 -12.38 -25.97 13.70
C SER A 638 -12.03 -26.33 15.14
N SER A 639 -11.21 -25.52 15.83
CA SER A 639 -10.92 -25.67 17.25
C SER A 639 -12.18 -25.47 18.11
N ARG A 640 -12.96 -24.43 17.82
CA ARG A 640 -14.22 -24.13 18.54
C ARG A 640 -15.25 -25.24 18.37
N GLN A 641 -15.36 -25.82 17.17
CA GLN A 641 -16.26 -26.94 16.89
C GLN A 641 -15.91 -28.21 17.70
N GLU A 642 -14.66 -28.39 18.08
CA GLU A 642 -14.26 -29.47 18.96
C GLU A 642 -14.50 -29.16 20.44
N PHE A 643 -14.37 -27.90 20.83
CA PHE A 643 -14.51 -27.50 22.22
C PHE A 643 -15.99 -27.42 22.68
N PHE A 644 -16.86 -26.83 21.85
CA PHE A 644 -18.25 -26.64 22.22
C PHE A 644 -19.12 -27.84 21.81
N GLU A 645 -19.81 -28.47 22.77
CA GLU A 645 -20.79 -29.54 22.50
C GLU A 645 -22.08 -28.99 21.87
N ASP A 646 -22.46 -27.75 22.19
CA ASP A 646 -23.58 -27.04 21.56
C ASP A 646 -23.18 -26.55 20.17
N GLU A 647 -23.85 -27.10 19.15
CA GLU A 647 -23.59 -26.78 17.74
C GLU A 647 -23.77 -25.30 17.42
N ASN A 648 -24.69 -24.59 18.12
CA ASN A 648 -24.88 -23.17 17.90
C ASN A 648 -23.71 -22.36 18.46
N LEU A 649 -23.17 -22.73 19.62
CA LEU A 649 -21.98 -22.13 20.18
C LEU A 649 -20.73 -22.44 19.36
N ALA A 650 -20.59 -23.67 18.88
CA ALA A 650 -19.49 -24.11 18.03
C ALA A 650 -19.39 -23.33 16.71
N ASN A 651 -20.54 -22.95 16.14
CA ASN A 651 -20.64 -22.22 14.89
C ASN A 651 -21.00 -20.74 15.06
N ALA A 652 -21.06 -20.24 16.31
CA ALA A 652 -21.29 -18.82 16.57
C ALA A 652 -20.17 -17.97 15.96
N TRP A 653 -20.55 -16.79 15.48
CA TRP A 653 -19.57 -15.78 15.08
C TRP A 653 -18.68 -15.42 16.25
N PHE A 654 -17.39 -15.29 16.03
CA PHE A 654 -16.41 -14.79 17.00
C PHE A 654 -15.56 -13.70 16.39
N GLU A 655 -15.12 -12.77 17.20
CA GLU A 655 -14.29 -11.67 16.75
C GLU A 655 -12.83 -12.12 16.59
N LEU A 656 -12.25 -11.76 15.45
CA LEU A 656 -10.81 -11.87 15.18
C LEU A 656 -10.39 -10.60 14.46
N ASP A 657 -9.57 -9.80 15.12
CA ASP A 657 -9.05 -8.54 14.59
C ASP A 657 -7.69 -8.75 13.90
N SER A 658 -7.34 -7.86 12.97
CA SER A 658 -6.03 -7.88 12.30
C SER A 658 -5.06 -6.90 12.99
N PRO A 659 -3.82 -7.32 13.31
CA PRO A 659 -3.20 -8.62 13.06
C PRO A 659 -3.75 -9.73 13.96
N ALA A 660 -3.87 -10.95 13.41
CA ALA A 660 -4.14 -12.17 14.17
C ALA A 660 -2.85 -12.64 14.87
N THR A 661 -2.46 -11.95 15.94
CA THR A 661 -1.29 -12.33 16.73
C THR A 661 -1.48 -13.67 17.45
N ALA A 662 -0.40 -14.27 17.93
CA ALA A 662 -0.46 -15.53 18.68
C ALA A 662 -1.45 -15.45 19.86
N GLU A 663 -1.50 -14.34 20.58
CA GLU A 663 -2.49 -14.10 21.63
C GLU A 663 -3.93 -14.18 21.11
N ARG A 664 -4.22 -13.47 20.01
CA ARG A 664 -5.56 -13.43 19.40
C ARG A 664 -5.98 -14.78 18.86
N ILE A 665 -5.07 -15.50 18.20
CA ILE A 665 -5.31 -16.87 17.73
C ILE A 665 -5.59 -17.79 18.92
N ARG A 666 -4.74 -17.74 19.95
CA ARG A 666 -4.90 -18.57 21.16
C ARG A 666 -6.27 -18.37 21.82
N MET A 667 -6.69 -17.11 21.98
CA MET A 667 -7.97 -16.81 22.60
C MET A 667 -9.16 -17.11 21.69
N ALA A 668 -9.00 -16.95 20.38
CA ALA A 668 -10.03 -17.31 19.40
C ALA A 668 -10.32 -18.81 19.33
N CYS A 669 -9.33 -19.66 19.61
CA CYS A 669 -9.48 -21.13 19.59
C CYS A 669 -10.48 -21.64 20.62
N ALA A 670 -10.68 -20.99 21.74
CA ALA A 670 -11.51 -21.34 22.87
C ALA A 670 -11.23 -22.77 23.42
N ASP A 671 -11.01 -22.92 24.71
CA ASP A 671 -10.89 -24.18 25.42
C ASP A 671 -11.13 -24.02 26.93
N ASN A 672 -11.02 -25.13 27.69
CA ASN A 672 -11.18 -25.12 29.14
C ASN A 672 -10.16 -24.23 29.89
N ILE A 673 -9.05 -23.86 29.26
CA ILE A 673 -8.03 -23.00 29.84
C ILE A 673 -8.41 -21.53 29.58
N SER A 674 -8.60 -21.14 28.32
CA SER A 674 -8.90 -19.77 27.93
C SER A 674 -10.23 -19.28 28.53
N SER A 675 -11.24 -20.16 28.63
CA SER A 675 -12.54 -19.83 29.22
C SER A 675 -12.50 -19.47 30.73
N ARG A 676 -11.37 -19.74 31.41
CA ARG A 676 -11.17 -19.31 32.81
C ARG A 676 -10.74 -17.86 32.94
N PHE A 677 -10.21 -17.27 31.87
CA PHE A 677 -9.66 -15.92 31.88
C PHE A 677 -10.51 -14.91 31.10
N ALA A 678 -11.25 -15.38 30.12
CA ALA A 678 -12.15 -14.54 29.33
C ALA A 678 -13.33 -15.37 28.80
N ASP A 679 -14.46 -14.71 28.54
CA ASP A 679 -15.57 -15.35 27.83
C ASP A 679 -15.13 -15.58 26.37
N PRO A 680 -15.05 -16.85 25.91
CA PRO A 680 -14.59 -17.17 24.57
C PRO A 680 -15.43 -16.59 23.43
N GLN A 681 -16.66 -16.15 23.72
CA GLN A 681 -17.54 -15.51 22.72
C GLN A 681 -17.34 -14.03 22.60
N SER A 682 -16.92 -13.38 23.68
CA SER A 682 -16.77 -11.91 23.76
C SER A 682 -15.32 -11.46 23.89
N PHE A 683 -14.35 -12.40 23.90
CA PHE A 683 -12.94 -12.00 23.99
C PHE A 683 -12.55 -11.11 22.81
N ARG A 684 -12.02 -9.98 23.14
CA ARG A 684 -11.38 -9.06 22.21
C ARG A 684 -10.18 -8.42 22.89
N ALA A 685 -9.02 -8.44 22.25
CA ALA A 685 -7.83 -7.77 22.78
C ALA A 685 -8.10 -6.25 22.93
N GLU A 686 -7.76 -5.68 24.08
CA GLU A 686 -8.16 -4.30 24.44
C GLU A 686 -7.33 -3.22 23.70
N ALA A 687 -6.19 -3.57 23.13
CA ALA A 687 -5.27 -2.59 22.57
C ALA A 687 -5.27 -2.57 21.06
N PHE A 688 -5.99 -1.64 20.48
CA PHE A 688 -5.82 -1.24 19.08
C PHE A 688 -5.54 0.26 19.00
N ILE A 689 -4.46 0.60 18.36
CA ILE A 689 -4.06 2.00 18.16
C ILE A 689 -4.25 2.37 16.72
#